data_3e0e4db09560e2f67427badf953739c4
#
_entry.id   3e0e4db09560e2f67427badf953739c4
#
_cell.length_a   1.000
_cell.length_b   1.000
_cell.length_c   1.000
_cell.angle_alpha   90.00
_cell.angle_beta   90.00
_cell.angle_gamma   90.00
#
_symmetry.space_group_name_H-M   'P 1'
#
loop_
_entity.id
_entity.type
_entity.pdbx_description
1 polymer ?
#
loop_
_entity_poly.entity_id
_entity_poly.type
_entity_poly.pdbx_seq_one_letter_code
_entity_poly.pdbx_strand_id
1 'polypeptide(L)'
;MSLNTALLTRASNEARGLAMDAVAACKSGHLGLQLGAAEIGAILFGESLSYNPDDPKWINRDRFVLSAGHGSMFLYAWLHLAGYDLSIEELKRFRAIHSKTPGHPEFGETPGVEATTGPLGQGIGNAVGMAMAAKMAEARFNTAEHVIFNHHVVALCGDGCMQEGVASEAAALAGRQGLENLILFYDSNDVTLDAMAAKSQCEDTGKRFEAYGWDVQTVKDGNDLAALLKAYENALKAKAKPQLILCKTLIGKGIPEVAGTSKAHGEAGVKFVDTARKGLGLPPEKFFVSPEVRGYFAEHKKNLKAAYQQWQATFDAWKKANPDKAELLRTGINHIVPTNLFDDCPAYPDTTAPLATRKAGADMLNFLSKRMPLIISGSADLHGSTLNYIKDAGDFDKDNRAGRNIYFGIREHAMGAICNGIAYYGIFRPSCATFLTFADYMRPSIRLAALAKLPVFYIFTHDSVGVGEDGPTHQPVETVSGLRVIPGLDVVRPGDPEETAGAFVAALDRTNGPTAICLTRQVIPLQPTVPLNWRRGGVLSGGYVALYEKGGFLNLILLSCGSELQHALNAAGQLGNGVRVVSLPCFERFERMPWEYRESILPSWCKKRVAIEAGVTGLWPKYVGTEGKVIGIERFGLSAPGDQAMKELGITTEHLVEVAKAMM
;
A
#
# COMPACT_ATOMS: atom_id res chain seq x y z
N MET A 1 -3.81 36.93 -13.01
CA MET A 1 -4.61 37.85 -12.14
C MET A 1 -3.80 38.08 -10.87
N SER A 2 -3.96 39.22 -10.19
CA SER A 2 -3.35 39.40 -8.87
C SER A 2 -4.05 38.50 -7.85
N LEU A 3 -3.30 37.90 -6.92
CA LEU A 3 -3.83 37.06 -5.84
C LEU A 3 -4.90 37.81 -5.02
N ASN A 4 -6.08 37.24 -4.90
CA ASN A 4 -7.16 37.82 -4.08
C ASN A 4 -6.96 37.43 -2.61
N THR A 5 -5.98 38.07 -1.97
CA THR A 5 -5.59 37.82 -0.59
C THR A 5 -6.75 37.95 0.39
N ALA A 6 -7.62 38.93 0.21
CA ALA A 6 -8.75 39.16 1.12
C ALA A 6 -9.75 37.99 1.12
N LEU A 7 -10.13 37.50 -0.06
CA LEU A 7 -11.05 36.36 -0.18
C LEU A 7 -10.41 35.06 0.29
N LEU A 8 -9.12 34.84 -0.01
CA LEU A 8 -8.42 33.62 0.45
C LEU A 8 -8.20 33.62 1.97
N THR A 9 -7.91 34.77 2.58
CA THR A 9 -7.87 34.90 4.06
C THR A 9 -9.25 34.58 4.66
N ARG A 10 -10.32 35.07 4.05
CA ARG A 10 -11.69 34.75 4.49
C ARG A 10 -12.00 33.28 4.34
N ALA A 11 -11.65 32.67 3.19
CA ALA A 11 -11.82 31.23 2.95
C ALA A 11 -11.04 30.40 3.98
N SER A 12 -9.80 30.79 4.33
CA SER A 12 -9.01 30.15 5.39
C SER A 12 -9.73 30.19 6.74
N ASN A 13 -10.32 31.33 7.11
CA ASN A 13 -11.07 31.44 8.35
C ASN A 13 -12.36 30.63 8.34
N GLU A 14 -13.06 30.58 7.20
CA GLU A 14 -14.26 29.75 7.05
C GLU A 14 -13.94 28.25 7.06
N ALA A 15 -12.82 27.82 6.45
CA ALA A 15 -12.33 26.45 6.56
C ALA A 15 -11.99 26.07 8.00
N ARG A 16 -11.35 26.99 8.77
CA ARG A 16 -11.15 26.83 10.23
C ARG A 16 -12.49 26.66 10.95
N GLY A 17 -13.49 27.49 10.59
CA GLY A 17 -14.84 27.41 11.14
C GLY A 17 -15.48 26.04 10.93
N LEU A 18 -15.43 25.52 9.70
CA LEU A 18 -15.94 24.18 9.36
C LEU A 18 -15.26 23.09 10.19
N ALA A 19 -13.94 23.15 10.32
CA ALA A 19 -13.18 22.17 11.09
C ALA A 19 -13.52 22.22 12.59
N MET A 20 -13.58 23.43 13.16
CA MET A 20 -13.96 23.62 14.57
C MET A 20 -15.38 23.11 14.86
N ASP A 21 -16.33 23.42 13.98
CA ASP A 21 -17.72 23.03 14.15
C ASP A 21 -17.89 21.50 14.05
N ALA A 22 -17.19 20.84 13.10
CA ALA A 22 -17.25 19.40 12.95
C ALA A 22 -16.67 18.67 14.15
N VAL A 23 -15.49 19.08 14.62
CA VAL A 23 -14.84 18.47 15.82
C VAL A 23 -15.68 18.73 17.07
N ALA A 24 -16.23 19.93 17.23
CA ALA A 24 -17.11 20.26 18.36
C ALA A 24 -18.41 19.44 18.33
N ALA A 25 -19.01 19.23 17.17
CA ALA A 25 -20.25 18.46 17.02
C ALA A 25 -20.09 16.99 17.41
N CYS A 26 -19.01 16.35 16.96
CA CYS A 26 -18.76 14.93 17.27
C CYS A 26 -17.98 14.73 18.60
N LYS A 27 -17.48 15.80 19.23
CA LYS A 27 -16.71 15.78 20.48
C LYS A 27 -15.47 14.88 20.40
N SER A 28 -14.89 14.76 19.21
CA SER A 28 -13.72 13.91 18.95
C SER A 28 -12.97 14.43 17.73
N GLY A 29 -11.65 14.47 17.78
CA GLY A 29 -10.82 14.87 16.64
C GLY A 29 -9.60 15.67 17.02
N HIS A 30 -8.96 16.19 15.98
CA HIS A 30 -7.77 17.02 16.12
C HIS A 30 -8.09 18.40 15.55
N LEU A 31 -7.67 19.46 16.23
CA LEU A 31 -7.90 20.84 15.77
C LEU A 31 -6.62 21.50 15.22
N GLY A 32 -5.46 21.07 15.70
CA GLY A 32 -4.21 21.79 15.54
C GLY A 32 -3.82 22.12 14.12
N LEU A 33 -3.63 21.09 13.28
CA LEU A 33 -3.14 21.23 11.91
C LEU A 33 -4.11 22.04 11.04
N GLN A 34 -5.38 21.71 11.03
CA GLN A 34 -6.37 22.40 10.18
C GLN A 34 -6.53 23.87 10.52
N LEU A 35 -6.24 24.25 11.74
CA LEU A 35 -6.25 25.66 12.14
C LEU A 35 -4.91 26.34 11.80
N GLY A 36 -3.78 25.66 11.98
CA GLY A 36 -2.45 26.20 11.68
C GLY A 36 -2.16 26.33 10.19
N ALA A 37 -2.56 25.35 9.40
CA ALA A 37 -2.20 25.22 7.98
C ALA A 37 -3.29 25.71 7.00
N ALA A 38 -4.34 26.40 7.47
CA ALA A 38 -5.46 26.76 6.60
C ALA A 38 -5.04 27.58 5.37
N GLU A 39 -4.09 28.49 5.48
CA GLU A 39 -3.58 29.28 4.35
C GLU A 39 -2.87 28.43 3.30
N ILE A 40 -2.19 27.35 3.70
CA ILE A 40 -1.63 26.37 2.77
C ILE A 40 -2.75 25.76 1.91
N GLY A 41 -3.86 25.37 2.56
CA GLY A 41 -5.03 24.86 1.84
C GLY A 41 -5.67 25.87 0.91
N ALA A 42 -5.73 27.16 1.30
CA ALA A 42 -6.25 28.23 0.46
C ALA A 42 -5.44 28.42 -0.82
N ILE A 43 -4.10 28.40 -0.72
CA ILE A 43 -3.21 28.47 -1.89
C ILE A 43 -3.35 27.22 -2.75
N LEU A 44 -3.36 26.03 -2.16
CA LEU A 44 -3.43 24.79 -2.91
C LEU A 44 -4.77 24.65 -3.66
N PHE A 45 -5.87 24.66 -2.95
CA PHE A 45 -7.20 24.39 -3.53
C PHE A 45 -7.86 25.62 -4.17
N GLY A 46 -7.46 26.84 -3.78
CA GLY A 46 -8.03 28.08 -4.30
C GLY A 46 -7.28 28.68 -5.49
N GLU A 47 -6.01 28.34 -5.70
CA GLU A 47 -5.18 28.98 -6.72
C GLU A 47 -4.31 28.01 -7.54
N SER A 48 -3.74 26.98 -6.93
CA SER A 48 -2.53 26.37 -7.48
C SER A 48 -2.72 24.97 -8.05
N LEU A 49 -3.51 24.09 -7.41
CA LEU A 49 -3.70 22.71 -7.86
C LEU A 49 -4.57 22.63 -9.10
N SER A 50 -4.15 21.78 -10.03
CA SER A 50 -4.96 21.40 -11.20
C SER A 50 -5.80 20.16 -10.85
N TYR A 51 -7.12 20.33 -10.72
CA TYR A 51 -8.05 19.25 -10.39
C TYR A 51 -9.40 19.46 -11.09
N ASN A 52 -10.25 18.44 -11.10
CA ASN A 52 -11.63 18.55 -11.55
C ASN A 52 -12.57 17.90 -10.53
N PRO A 53 -13.35 18.69 -9.75
CA PRO A 53 -14.28 18.13 -8.77
C PRO A 53 -15.38 17.27 -9.38
N ASP A 54 -15.73 17.51 -10.66
CA ASP A 54 -16.74 16.74 -11.40
C ASP A 54 -16.17 15.41 -11.94
N ASP A 55 -14.84 15.27 -12.01
CA ASP A 55 -14.12 14.03 -12.36
C ASP A 55 -12.93 13.82 -11.41
N PRO A 56 -13.17 13.38 -10.16
CA PRO A 56 -12.11 13.17 -9.16
C PRO A 56 -11.08 12.12 -9.58
N LYS A 57 -11.33 11.35 -10.63
CA LYS A 57 -10.44 10.32 -11.17
C LYS A 57 -9.69 10.76 -12.41
N TRP A 58 -9.78 12.03 -12.81
CA TRP A 58 -9.01 12.56 -13.94
C TRP A 58 -7.53 12.19 -13.85
N ILE A 59 -7.01 11.53 -14.87
CA ILE A 59 -5.67 10.91 -14.81
C ILE A 59 -4.53 11.93 -14.72
N ASN A 60 -4.71 13.17 -15.23
CA ASN A 60 -3.70 14.23 -15.21
C ASN A 60 -3.96 15.30 -14.14
N ARG A 61 -4.79 15.01 -13.13
CA ARG A 61 -4.95 15.93 -11.99
C ARG A 61 -3.70 15.95 -11.12
N ASP A 62 -3.41 17.08 -10.49
CA ASP A 62 -2.44 17.10 -9.39
C ASP A 62 -2.94 16.20 -8.24
N ARG A 63 -2.01 15.49 -7.62
CA ARG A 63 -2.31 14.57 -6.52
C ARG A 63 -1.99 15.25 -5.20
N PHE A 64 -3.00 15.39 -4.34
CA PHE A 64 -2.79 15.93 -2.99
C PHE A 64 -2.87 14.82 -1.94
N VAL A 65 -1.79 14.62 -1.17
CA VAL A 65 -1.70 13.64 -0.09
C VAL A 65 -1.56 14.34 1.25
N LEU A 66 -2.55 14.15 2.13
CA LEU A 66 -2.44 14.58 3.52
C LEU A 66 -1.71 13.50 4.34
N SER A 67 -0.38 13.61 4.46
CA SER A 67 0.41 12.66 5.25
C SER A 67 0.13 12.75 6.75
N ALA A 68 -0.13 13.94 7.26
CA ALA A 68 -0.60 14.18 8.62
C ALA A 68 -2.11 13.90 8.70
N GLY A 69 -2.52 12.65 8.52
CA GLY A 69 -3.91 12.25 8.36
C GLY A 69 -4.84 12.58 9.52
N HIS A 70 -4.31 12.84 10.72
CA HIS A 70 -5.08 13.36 11.86
C HIS A 70 -5.70 14.73 11.57
N GLY A 71 -5.12 15.50 10.63
CA GLY A 71 -5.69 16.76 10.13
C GLY A 71 -6.82 16.58 9.11
N SER A 72 -7.56 15.48 9.12
CA SER A 72 -8.55 15.11 8.11
C SER A 72 -9.57 16.20 7.80
N MET A 73 -10.03 16.97 8.80
CA MET A 73 -10.94 18.11 8.60
C MET A 73 -10.31 19.25 7.79
N PHE A 74 -8.98 19.39 7.76
CA PHE A 74 -8.32 20.26 6.78
C PHE A 74 -8.73 19.84 5.36
N LEU A 75 -8.48 18.57 5.02
CA LEU A 75 -8.76 18.07 3.68
C LEU A 75 -10.25 18.14 3.35
N TYR A 76 -11.12 17.72 4.25
CA TYR A 76 -12.57 17.71 4.00
C TYR A 76 -13.16 19.13 3.82
N ALA A 77 -12.72 20.11 4.61
CA ALA A 77 -13.14 21.49 4.44
C ALA A 77 -12.75 22.04 3.07
N TRP A 78 -11.50 21.78 2.64
CA TRP A 78 -11.04 22.26 1.33
C TRP A 78 -11.69 21.51 0.17
N LEU A 79 -11.91 20.19 0.26
CA LEU A 79 -12.64 19.44 -0.76
C LEU A 79 -14.09 19.95 -0.89
N HIS A 80 -14.75 20.27 0.24
CA HIS A 80 -16.08 20.89 0.22
C HIS A 80 -16.07 22.25 -0.49
N LEU A 81 -15.17 23.15 -0.10
CA LEU A 81 -15.05 24.48 -0.71
C LEU A 81 -14.67 24.39 -2.20
N ALA A 82 -13.79 23.48 -2.59
CA ALA A 82 -13.39 23.23 -3.96
C ALA A 82 -14.52 22.65 -4.85
N GLY A 83 -15.64 22.26 -4.26
CA GLY A 83 -16.83 21.80 -4.98
C GLY A 83 -16.84 20.33 -5.37
N TYR A 84 -16.09 19.48 -4.64
CA TYR A 84 -16.25 18.03 -4.73
C TYR A 84 -17.63 17.59 -4.16
N ASP A 85 -18.05 16.36 -4.48
CA ASP A 85 -19.29 15.78 -3.95
C ASP A 85 -19.14 15.44 -2.44
N LEU A 86 -18.96 16.48 -1.65
CA LEU A 86 -18.84 16.46 -0.20
C LEU A 86 -19.65 17.61 0.40
N SER A 87 -20.89 17.33 0.77
CA SER A 87 -21.82 18.33 1.26
C SER A 87 -21.53 18.79 2.70
N ILE A 88 -22.11 19.92 3.11
CA ILE A 88 -22.10 20.38 4.52
C ILE A 88 -22.69 19.31 5.45
N GLU A 89 -23.73 18.60 5.01
CA GLU A 89 -24.34 17.54 5.81
C GLU A 89 -23.37 16.39 6.08
N GLU A 90 -22.46 16.06 5.12
CA GLU A 90 -21.39 15.09 5.37
C GLU A 90 -20.33 15.63 6.36
N LEU A 91 -20.02 16.93 6.30
CA LEU A 91 -19.11 17.54 7.31
C LEU A 91 -19.70 17.49 8.72
N LYS A 92 -21.02 17.70 8.86
CA LYS A 92 -21.75 17.56 10.14
C LYS A 92 -21.71 16.12 10.68
N ARG A 93 -21.54 15.14 9.80
CA ARG A 93 -21.43 13.71 10.13
C ARG A 93 -19.98 13.25 10.32
N PHE A 94 -19.04 14.16 10.56
CA PHE A 94 -17.64 13.82 10.81
C PHE A 94 -17.53 12.70 11.84
N ARG A 95 -16.77 11.64 11.51
CA ARG A 95 -16.61 10.43 12.33
C ARG A 95 -17.85 9.61 12.60
N ALA A 96 -18.97 9.89 11.92
CA ALA A 96 -20.16 9.05 12.02
C ALA A 96 -20.02 7.80 11.14
N ILE A 97 -20.71 6.74 11.54
CA ILE A 97 -20.72 5.49 10.75
C ILE A 97 -21.28 5.76 9.33
N HIS A 98 -20.64 5.21 8.31
CA HIS A 98 -20.99 5.38 6.89
C HIS A 98 -21.04 6.84 6.40
N SER A 99 -20.33 7.77 7.05
CA SER A 99 -20.16 9.13 6.52
C SER A 99 -19.00 9.18 5.51
N LYS A 100 -19.07 10.14 4.58
CA LYS A 100 -17.94 10.45 3.68
C LYS A 100 -16.76 11.16 4.38
N THR A 101 -16.85 11.37 5.70
CA THR A 101 -15.82 12.08 6.50
C THR A 101 -15.34 11.23 7.66
N PRO A 102 -14.64 10.10 7.38
CA PRO A 102 -14.04 9.28 8.43
C PRO A 102 -12.99 10.06 9.24
N GLY A 103 -12.62 9.54 10.41
CA GLY A 103 -11.73 10.22 11.34
C GLY A 103 -10.33 10.55 10.80
N HIS A 104 -9.86 9.75 9.86
CA HIS A 104 -8.65 9.97 9.05
C HIS A 104 -9.02 9.72 7.58
N PRO A 105 -8.30 10.30 6.60
CA PRO A 105 -8.63 10.10 5.19
C PRO A 105 -8.58 8.63 4.78
N GLU A 106 -9.63 8.16 4.13
CA GLU A 106 -9.72 6.80 3.59
C GLU A 106 -9.96 6.86 2.09
N PHE A 107 -9.09 6.20 1.34
CA PHE A 107 -9.18 6.13 -0.12
C PHE A 107 -10.44 5.37 -0.55
N GLY A 108 -11.21 5.96 -1.42
CA GLY A 108 -12.47 5.39 -1.92
C GLY A 108 -13.72 5.81 -1.14
N GLU A 109 -13.58 6.33 0.10
CA GLU A 109 -14.72 6.79 0.91
C GLU A 109 -15.08 8.26 0.62
N THR A 110 -14.08 9.14 0.49
CA THR A 110 -14.27 10.56 0.21
C THR A 110 -13.80 10.91 -1.20
N PRO A 111 -14.65 11.50 -2.07
CA PRO A 111 -14.19 12.00 -3.37
C PRO A 111 -13.04 13.00 -3.23
N GLY A 112 -11.94 12.80 -3.97
CA GLY A 112 -10.75 13.64 -3.91
C GLY A 112 -9.69 13.23 -2.88
N VAL A 113 -9.93 12.21 -2.06
CA VAL A 113 -8.90 11.61 -1.19
C VAL A 113 -8.03 10.66 -2.00
N GLU A 114 -6.72 10.92 -2.06
CA GLU A 114 -5.77 10.19 -2.90
C GLU A 114 -5.10 9.01 -2.19
N ALA A 115 -5.07 8.98 -0.86
CA ALA A 115 -4.46 7.91 -0.08
C ALA A 115 -5.12 7.77 1.29
N THR A 116 -5.17 6.54 1.80
CA THR A 116 -5.52 6.26 3.20
C THR A 116 -4.33 6.59 4.08
N THR A 117 -4.50 7.57 4.97
CA THR A 117 -3.45 8.02 5.91
C THR A 117 -3.98 8.00 7.35
N GLY A 118 -3.12 8.35 8.29
CA GLY A 118 -3.38 8.26 9.74
C GLY A 118 -2.12 7.79 10.45
N PRO A 119 -1.53 6.60 10.09
CA PRO A 119 -0.17 6.29 10.49
C PRO A 119 0.80 7.31 9.87
N LEU A 120 1.50 8.05 10.74
CA LEU A 120 2.38 9.15 10.32
C LEU A 120 3.52 8.68 9.41
N GLY A 121 3.97 9.53 8.51
CA GLY A 121 5.04 9.22 7.56
C GLY A 121 4.63 8.39 6.34
N GLN A 122 3.58 7.58 6.44
CA GLN A 122 3.12 6.72 5.32
C GLN A 122 2.73 7.54 4.09
N GLY A 123 2.04 8.67 4.29
CA GLY A 123 1.62 9.55 3.21
C GLY A 123 2.79 10.14 2.43
N ILE A 124 3.95 10.40 3.06
CA ILE A 124 5.18 10.81 2.36
C ILE A 124 5.63 9.69 1.42
N GLY A 125 5.69 8.44 1.90
CA GLY A 125 6.02 7.30 1.06
C GLY A 125 5.03 7.10 -0.10
N ASN A 126 3.71 7.28 0.17
CA ASN A 126 2.69 7.22 -0.88
C ASN A 126 2.90 8.33 -1.93
N ALA A 127 3.19 9.57 -1.50
CA ALA A 127 3.46 10.68 -2.42
C ALA A 127 4.69 10.43 -3.29
N VAL A 128 5.77 9.87 -2.72
CA VAL A 128 6.95 9.43 -3.49
C VAL A 128 6.57 8.40 -4.54
N GLY A 129 5.77 7.39 -4.17
CA GLY A 129 5.28 6.36 -5.10
C GLY A 129 4.41 6.93 -6.22
N MET A 130 3.51 7.86 -5.91
CA MET A 130 2.70 8.56 -6.90
C MET A 130 3.57 9.40 -7.85
N ALA A 131 4.58 10.11 -7.33
CA ALA A 131 5.50 10.91 -8.15
C ALA A 131 6.34 10.04 -9.09
N MET A 132 6.82 8.88 -8.61
CA MET A 132 7.50 7.89 -9.47
C MET A 132 6.56 7.38 -10.56
N ALA A 133 5.33 7.01 -10.22
CA ALA A 133 4.33 6.53 -11.17
C ALA A 133 3.96 7.60 -12.20
N ALA A 134 3.85 8.87 -11.79
CA ALA A 134 3.63 9.99 -12.70
C ALA A 134 4.77 10.13 -13.73
N LYS A 135 6.03 10.03 -13.30
CA LYS A 135 7.18 10.03 -14.20
C LYS A 135 7.23 8.81 -15.12
N MET A 136 6.84 7.63 -14.63
CA MET A 136 6.69 6.44 -15.46
C MET A 136 5.60 6.61 -16.51
N ALA A 137 4.45 7.21 -16.15
CA ALA A 137 3.35 7.48 -17.07
C ALA A 137 3.74 8.52 -18.13
N GLU A 138 4.39 9.60 -17.72
CA GLU A 138 4.96 10.61 -18.61
C GLU A 138 5.86 9.97 -19.68
N ALA A 139 6.85 9.18 -19.25
CA ALA A 139 7.82 8.57 -20.15
C ALA A 139 7.21 7.54 -21.13
N ARG A 140 6.10 6.87 -20.73
CA ARG A 140 5.47 5.81 -21.55
C ARG A 140 4.43 6.34 -22.50
N PHE A 141 3.64 7.33 -22.07
CA PHE A 141 2.41 7.71 -22.75
C PHE A 141 2.51 9.06 -23.46
N ASN A 142 3.31 10.01 -22.98
CA ASN A 142 3.53 11.25 -23.71
C ASN A 142 4.21 11.00 -25.06
N THR A 143 3.93 11.87 -26.02
CA THR A 143 4.61 11.95 -27.32
C THR A 143 5.08 13.38 -27.56
N ALA A 144 5.88 13.59 -28.61
CA ALA A 144 6.35 14.93 -28.96
C ALA A 144 5.16 15.88 -29.27
N GLU A 145 4.10 15.35 -29.85
CA GLU A 145 2.91 16.11 -30.26
C GLU A 145 1.85 16.25 -29.15
N HIS A 146 1.83 15.32 -28.20
CA HIS A 146 0.77 15.25 -27.20
C HIS A 146 1.33 14.96 -25.81
N VAL A 147 1.23 15.90 -24.91
CA VAL A 147 1.54 15.77 -23.49
C VAL A 147 0.23 15.52 -22.72
N ILE A 148 0.04 14.29 -22.26
CA ILE A 148 -1.17 13.88 -21.52
C ILE A 148 -0.92 13.66 -20.02
N PHE A 149 0.35 13.62 -19.60
CA PHE A 149 0.79 13.56 -18.21
C PHE A 149 1.84 14.64 -17.94
N ASN A 150 1.55 15.58 -17.06
CA ASN A 150 2.47 16.66 -16.65
C ASN A 150 2.16 17.19 -15.24
N HIS A 151 1.36 16.47 -14.47
CA HIS A 151 0.90 16.89 -13.15
C HIS A 151 1.95 16.70 -12.05
N HIS A 152 1.75 17.37 -10.94
CA HIS A 152 2.57 17.29 -9.75
C HIS A 152 1.90 16.44 -8.67
N VAL A 153 2.73 15.96 -7.74
CA VAL A 153 2.27 15.33 -6.50
C VAL A 153 2.66 16.26 -5.36
N VAL A 154 1.66 16.68 -4.60
CA VAL A 154 1.80 17.59 -3.48
C VAL A 154 1.41 16.86 -2.21
N ALA A 155 2.23 16.93 -1.17
CA ALA A 155 1.90 16.35 0.12
C ALA A 155 2.03 17.37 1.23
N LEU A 156 1.18 17.24 2.27
CA LEU A 156 1.27 18.03 3.51
C LEU A 156 1.57 17.09 4.68
N CYS A 157 2.64 17.37 5.41
CA CYS A 157 3.08 16.64 6.58
C CYS A 157 3.32 17.58 7.77
N GLY A 158 3.40 17.04 8.97
CA GLY A 158 3.74 17.76 10.18
C GLY A 158 4.98 17.19 10.88
N ASP A 159 5.35 17.74 12.05
CA ASP A 159 6.53 17.34 12.83
C ASP A 159 6.56 15.84 13.12
N GLY A 160 5.43 15.23 13.47
CA GLY A 160 5.36 13.80 13.73
C GLY A 160 5.66 12.95 12.50
N CYS A 161 5.27 13.36 11.29
CA CYS A 161 5.63 12.66 10.05
C CYS A 161 7.15 12.69 9.83
N MET A 162 7.82 13.80 10.18
CA MET A 162 9.26 13.97 10.01
C MET A 162 10.09 13.13 10.96
N GLN A 163 9.52 12.71 12.09
CA GLN A 163 10.16 11.80 13.05
C GLN A 163 10.07 10.32 12.63
N GLU A 164 9.13 9.96 11.79
CA GLU A 164 8.96 8.57 11.35
C GLU A 164 10.09 8.12 10.43
N GLY A 165 10.65 6.92 10.69
CA GLY A 165 11.72 6.33 9.88
C GLY A 165 11.30 6.14 8.41
N VAL A 166 10.05 5.73 8.14
CA VAL A 166 9.53 5.54 6.79
C VAL A 166 9.58 6.83 5.96
N ALA A 167 9.38 8.00 6.59
CA ALA A 167 9.49 9.29 5.91
C ALA A 167 10.93 9.59 5.47
N SER A 168 11.90 9.30 6.34
CA SER A 168 13.33 9.47 6.05
C SER A 168 13.81 8.55 4.93
N GLU A 169 13.42 7.28 4.98
CA GLU A 169 13.71 6.29 3.92
C GLU A 169 13.15 6.75 2.56
N ALA A 170 11.87 7.16 2.54
CA ALA A 170 11.19 7.58 1.31
C ALA A 170 11.78 8.89 0.76
N ALA A 171 12.04 9.88 1.62
CA ALA A 171 12.61 11.17 1.22
C ALA A 171 14.03 11.01 0.66
N ALA A 172 14.88 10.17 1.26
CA ALA A 172 16.22 9.88 0.77
C ALA A 172 16.17 9.24 -0.63
N LEU A 173 15.23 8.31 -0.87
CA LEU A 173 15.05 7.72 -2.19
C LEU A 173 14.52 8.73 -3.20
N ALA A 174 13.56 9.58 -2.84
CA ALA A 174 13.02 10.61 -3.72
C ALA A 174 14.11 11.59 -4.22
N GLY A 175 15.01 12.01 -3.33
CA GLY A 175 16.16 12.84 -3.71
C GLY A 175 17.12 12.10 -4.64
N ARG A 176 17.46 10.84 -4.36
CA ARG A 176 18.28 10.00 -5.25
C ARG A 176 17.65 9.85 -6.64
N GLN A 177 16.32 9.72 -6.68
CA GLN A 177 15.58 9.61 -7.93
C GLN A 177 15.36 10.96 -8.63
N GLY A 178 15.64 12.10 -8.00
CA GLY A 178 15.45 13.41 -8.59
C GLY A 178 14.00 13.66 -9.03
N LEU A 179 13.03 13.46 -8.15
CA LEU A 179 11.60 13.57 -8.45
C LEU A 179 11.14 15.03 -8.40
N GLU A 180 11.41 15.78 -9.45
CA GLU A 180 11.09 17.22 -9.55
C GLU A 180 9.59 17.52 -9.54
N ASN A 181 8.76 16.53 -9.80
CA ASN A 181 7.31 16.61 -9.74
C ASN A 181 6.72 16.36 -8.33
N LEU A 182 7.56 16.20 -7.31
CA LEU A 182 7.16 16.01 -5.92
C LEU A 182 7.40 17.29 -5.11
N ILE A 183 6.34 17.83 -4.50
CA ILE A 183 6.38 19.02 -3.64
C ILE A 183 5.82 18.63 -2.27
N LEU A 184 6.64 18.78 -1.23
CA LEU A 184 6.26 18.48 0.15
C LEU A 184 6.14 19.78 0.94
N PHE A 185 4.94 20.09 1.42
CA PHE A 185 4.71 21.12 2.42
C PHE A 185 4.93 20.52 3.81
N TYR A 186 5.81 21.13 4.59
CA TYR A 186 6.04 20.76 5.97
C TYR A 186 5.45 21.83 6.90
N ASP A 187 4.36 21.48 7.56
CA ASP A 187 3.74 22.24 8.65
C ASP A 187 4.65 22.13 9.90
N SER A 188 5.63 23.02 9.98
CA SER A 188 6.61 23.09 11.06
C SER A 188 6.05 23.99 12.18
N ASN A 189 5.22 23.40 13.02
CA ASN A 189 4.53 24.11 14.11
C ASN A 189 5.12 23.82 15.50
N ASP A 190 6.21 23.06 15.54
CA ASP A 190 6.99 22.69 16.73
C ASP A 190 6.20 21.88 17.77
N VAL A 191 5.12 21.18 17.36
CA VAL A 191 4.30 20.34 18.23
C VAL A 191 4.11 18.95 17.63
N THR A 192 4.27 17.94 18.46
CA THR A 192 3.83 16.57 18.14
C THR A 192 2.45 16.31 18.76
N LEU A 193 2.25 15.31 19.61
CA LEU A 193 0.99 15.08 20.30
C LEU A 193 1.11 15.39 21.78
N ASP A 194 2.08 14.79 22.44
CA ASP A 194 2.25 14.83 23.89
C ASP A 194 2.98 16.12 24.35
N ALA A 195 3.87 16.63 23.51
CA ALA A 195 4.76 17.73 23.86
C ALA A 195 5.16 18.60 22.68
N MET A 196 5.93 19.64 22.97
CA MET A 196 6.66 20.39 21.95
C MET A 196 7.69 19.49 21.29
N ALA A 197 7.86 19.58 19.97
CA ALA A 197 8.77 18.74 19.18
C ALA A 197 10.22 18.76 19.69
N ALA A 198 10.67 19.87 20.24
CA ALA A 198 12.00 20.02 20.85
C ALA A 198 12.30 19.04 22.01
N LYS A 199 11.29 18.35 22.56
CA LYS A 199 11.50 17.27 23.55
C LYS A 199 12.11 16.02 22.95
N SER A 200 11.87 15.75 21.67
CA SER A 200 12.30 14.54 20.96
C SER A 200 13.05 14.81 19.65
N GLN A 201 13.14 16.07 19.21
CA GLN A 201 13.76 16.48 17.96
C GLN A 201 14.67 17.68 18.17
N CYS A 202 15.92 17.59 17.71
CA CYS A 202 16.89 18.69 17.77
C CYS A 202 17.55 18.97 16.42
N GLU A 203 17.19 18.24 15.40
CA GLU A 203 17.78 18.34 14.06
C GLU A 203 17.25 19.53 13.26
N ASP A 204 18.05 20.01 12.32
CA ASP A 204 17.61 20.90 11.26
C ASP A 204 17.04 20.06 10.10
N THR A 205 15.71 19.93 10.06
CA THR A 205 15.02 19.16 9.02
C THR A 205 15.31 19.68 7.62
N GLY A 206 15.46 20.98 7.43
CA GLY A 206 15.83 21.57 6.13
C GLY A 206 17.17 21.03 5.64
N LYS A 207 18.22 21.10 6.48
CA LYS A 207 19.54 20.55 6.14
C LYS A 207 19.53 19.04 5.91
N ARG A 208 18.72 18.28 6.67
CA ARG A 208 18.57 16.84 6.44
C ARG A 208 18.02 16.58 5.03
N PHE A 209 17.01 17.33 4.59
CA PHE A 209 16.44 17.17 3.25
C PHE A 209 17.39 17.66 2.15
N GLU A 210 18.15 18.74 2.38
CA GLU A 210 19.24 19.16 1.48
C GLU A 210 20.27 18.03 1.30
N ALA A 211 20.65 17.35 2.40
CA ALA A 211 21.57 16.19 2.37
C ALA A 211 20.96 15.00 1.60
N TYR A 212 19.64 14.83 1.60
CA TYR A 212 18.95 13.85 0.75
C TYR A 212 18.90 14.23 -0.73
N GLY A 213 19.29 15.46 -1.09
CA GLY A 213 19.27 15.95 -2.48
C GLY A 213 17.99 16.69 -2.87
N TRP A 214 17.23 17.20 -1.90
CA TRP A 214 16.08 18.07 -2.13
C TRP A 214 16.49 19.53 -2.26
N ASP A 215 15.69 20.33 -2.96
CA ASP A 215 15.70 21.77 -2.83
C ASP A 215 14.76 22.16 -1.67
N VAL A 216 15.24 23.07 -0.81
CA VAL A 216 14.52 23.48 0.39
C VAL A 216 14.23 24.97 0.36
N GLN A 217 12.99 25.35 0.58
CA GLN A 217 12.56 26.73 0.75
C GLN A 217 11.93 26.88 2.13
N THR A 218 12.14 28.02 2.79
CA THR A 218 11.52 28.33 4.09
C THR A 218 10.56 29.49 3.95
N VAL A 219 9.31 29.27 4.28
CA VAL A 219 8.28 30.29 4.47
C VAL A 219 8.24 30.62 5.96
N LYS A 220 8.72 31.81 6.34
CA LYS A 220 8.90 32.21 7.75
C LYS A 220 7.57 32.44 8.48
N ASP A 221 6.53 32.82 7.74
CA ASP A 221 5.15 32.91 8.22
C ASP A 221 4.26 32.06 7.28
N GLY A 222 3.90 30.88 7.74
CA GLY A 222 3.02 29.95 7.01
C GLY A 222 1.57 30.45 6.86
N ASN A 223 1.29 31.65 7.36
CA ASN A 223 0.01 32.32 7.18
C ASN A 223 0.08 33.49 6.17
N ASP A 224 1.24 33.75 5.59
CA ASP A 224 1.42 34.70 4.48
C ASP A 224 1.11 34.03 3.14
N LEU A 225 -0.09 34.27 2.62
CA LEU A 225 -0.58 33.73 1.35
C LEU A 225 0.33 34.06 0.17
N ALA A 226 0.90 35.27 0.11
CA ALA A 226 1.79 35.67 -0.98
C ALA A 226 3.12 34.92 -0.94
N ALA A 227 3.68 34.76 0.27
CA ALA A 227 4.90 33.97 0.46
C ALA A 227 4.71 32.49 0.15
N LEU A 228 3.58 31.90 0.54
CA LEU A 228 3.21 30.53 0.20
C LEU A 228 3.07 30.32 -1.31
N LEU A 229 2.32 31.20 -1.99
CA LEU A 229 2.16 31.13 -3.45
C LEU A 229 3.51 31.23 -4.17
N LYS A 230 4.33 32.20 -3.77
CA LYS A 230 5.67 32.36 -4.36
C LYS A 230 6.56 31.14 -4.18
N ALA A 231 6.52 30.50 -2.99
CA ALA A 231 7.28 29.28 -2.72
C ALA A 231 6.80 28.12 -3.60
N TYR A 232 5.47 27.97 -3.76
CA TYR A 232 4.88 26.96 -4.64
C TYR A 232 5.26 27.20 -6.12
N GLU A 233 5.11 28.43 -6.62
CA GLU A 233 5.49 28.79 -7.99
C GLU A 233 7.00 28.55 -8.26
N ASN A 234 7.84 28.75 -7.27
CA ASN A 234 9.26 28.40 -7.38
C ASN A 234 9.46 26.89 -7.44
N ALA A 235 8.73 26.13 -6.63
CA ALA A 235 8.77 24.66 -6.65
C ALA A 235 8.37 24.08 -8.01
N LEU A 236 7.35 24.65 -8.68
CA LEU A 236 6.94 24.24 -10.02
C LEU A 236 8.01 24.44 -11.11
N LYS A 237 9.02 25.27 -10.86
CA LYS A 237 10.14 25.52 -11.81
C LYS A 237 11.29 24.52 -11.64
N ALA A 238 11.20 23.62 -10.67
CA ALA A 238 12.21 22.59 -10.43
C ALA A 238 12.38 21.67 -11.64
N LYS A 239 13.63 21.21 -11.87
CA LYS A 239 13.94 20.37 -13.05
C LYS A 239 14.63 19.04 -12.71
N ALA A 240 15.11 18.87 -11.50
CA ALA A 240 15.95 17.72 -11.18
C ALA A 240 15.88 17.25 -9.73
N LYS A 241 15.13 17.95 -8.86
CA LYS A 241 15.09 17.66 -7.44
C LYS A 241 13.67 17.78 -6.89
N PRO A 242 13.26 16.92 -5.95
CA PRO A 242 12.03 17.13 -5.19
C PRO A 242 12.15 18.39 -4.32
N GLN A 243 11.00 18.98 -3.98
CA GLN A 243 10.91 20.29 -3.33
C GLN A 243 10.34 20.16 -1.91
N LEU A 244 11.03 20.69 -0.92
CA LEU A 244 10.50 20.87 0.43
C LEU A 244 10.20 22.36 0.66
N ILE A 245 8.95 22.66 1.00
CA ILE A 245 8.52 23.98 1.46
C ILE A 245 8.28 23.88 2.96
N LEU A 246 9.26 24.31 3.76
CA LEU A 246 9.17 24.36 5.21
C LEU A 246 8.39 25.61 5.61
N CYS A 247 7.18 25.41 6.15
CA CYS A 247 6.28 26.47 6.55
C CYS A 247 6.25 26.59 8.08
N LYS A 248 6.70 27.71 8.64
CA LYS A 248 6.53 28.00 10.06
C LYS A 248 5.11 28.43 10.30
N THR A 249 4.33 27.60 10.96
CA THR A 249 2.91 27.84 11.26
C THR A 249 2.67 27.95 12.76
N LEU A 250 1.47 28.39 13.11
CA LEU A 250 1.01 28.43 14.49
C LEU A 250 -0.09 27.38 14.68
N ILE A 251 0.24 26.26 15.31
CA ILE A 251 -0.75 25.23 15.64
C ILE A 251 -1.91 25.82 16.44
N GLY A 252 -3.15 25.49 16.07
CA GLY A 252 -4.33 25.99 16.77
C GLY A 252 -4.63 27.47 16.58
N LYS A 253 -4.11 28.09 15.50
CA LYS A 253 -4.38 29.49 15.14
C LYS A 253 -5.89 29.80 15.18
N GLY A 254 -6.23 30.89 15.84
CA GLY A 254 -7.63 31.32 16.04
C GLY A 254 -8.19 30.94 17.41
N ILE A 255 -7.51 30.10 18.19
CA ILE A 255 -7.87 29.76 19.59
C ILE A 255 -6.74 30.22 20.52
N PRO A 256 -6.70 31.47 20.97
CA PRO A 256 -5.58 32.03 21.72
C PRO A 256 -5.20 31.24 22.99
N GLU A 257 -6.17 30.57 23.61
CA GLU A 257 -5.99 29.84 24.88
C GLU A 257 -5.13 28.57 24.72
N VAL A 258 -4.99 28.06 23.51
CA VAL A 258 -4.22 26.83 23.24
C VAL A 258 -3.20 26.98 22.12
N ALA A 259 -3.30 28.02 21.28
CA ALA A 259 -2.42 28.24 20.15
C ALA A 259 -0.93 28.19 20.54
N GLY A 260 -0.12 27.52 19.70
CA GLY A 260 1.32 27.38 19.94
C GLY A 260 1.69 26.41 21.07
N THR A 261 0.76 25.62 21.57
CA THR A 261 1.01 24.62 22.63
C THR A 261 0.56 23.24 22.21
N SER A 262 1.05 22.18 22.88
CA SER A 262 0.62 20.80 22.63
C SER A 262 -0.89 20.60 22.87
N LYS A 263 -1.53 21.43 23.68
CA LYS A 263 -2.99 21.40 23.90
C LYS A 263 -3.80 21.74 22.64
N ALA A 264 -3.21 22.43 21.66
CA ALA A 264 -3.86 22.73 20.40
C ALA A 264 -3.97 21.51 19.47
N HIS A 265 -3.15 20.49 19.66
CA HIS A 265 -3.09 19.33 18.75
C HIS A 265 -4.43 18.57 18.68
N GLY A 266 -5.00 18.23 19.83
CA GLY A 266 -6.24 17.46 19.95
C GLY A 266 -7.49 18.35 20.03
N GLU A 267 -8.41 17.96 20.89
CA GLU A 267 -9.74 18.58 21.05
C GLU A 267 -9.85 19.55 22.24
N ALA A 268 -8.74 19.82 22.93
CA ALA A 268 -8.76 20.69 24.12
C ALA A 268 -9.24 22.11 23.82
N GLY A 269 -9.12 22.54 22.55
CA GLY A 269 -9.63 23.83 22.07
C GLY A 269 -11.14 23.89 21.86
N VAL A 270 -11.87 22.77 21.87
CA VAL A 270 -13.32 22.70 21.54
C VAL A 270 -14.17 23.63 22.45
N LYS A 271 -13.82 23.73 23.72
CA LYS A 271 -14.51 24.62 24.67
C LYS A 271 -14.40 26.12 24.34
N PHE A 272 -13.47 26.52 23.47
CA PHE A 272 -13.21 27.91 23.10
C PHE A 272 -13.71 28.24 21.69
N VAL A 273 -14.38 27.31 20.99
CA VAL A 273 -14.77 27.44 19.57
C VAL A 273 -15.63 28.69 19.32
N ASP A 274 -16.59 29.00 20.21
CA ASP A 274 -17.45 30.17 20.05
C ASP A 274 -16.65 31.48 20.17
N THR A 275 -15.68 31.55 21.08
CA THR A 275 -14.76 32.70 21.22
C THR A 275 -13.84 32.81 20.00
N ALA A 276 -13.31 31.69 19.54
CA ALA A 276 -12.45 31.62 18.37
C ALA A 276 -13.17 32.07 17.10
N ARG A 277 -14.41 31.61 16.88
CA ARG A 277 -15.25 32.05 15.74
C ARG A 277 -15.39 33.57 15.71
N LYS A 278 -15.69 34.18 16.85
CA LYS A 278 -15.81 35.65 16.97
C LYS A 278 -14.48 36.34 16.66
N GLY A 279 -13.37 35.84 17.18
CA GLY A 279 -12.03 36.37 16.91
C GLY A 279 -11.59 36.26 15.46
N LEU A 280 -12.06 35.23 14.73
CA LEU A 280 -11.83 35.02 13.30
C LEU A 280 -12.81 35.79 12.39
N GLY A 281 -13.74 36.58 12.97
CA GLY A 281 -14.73 37.31 12.19
C GLY A 281 -15.83 36.42 11.58
N LEU A 282 -16.05 35.23 12.12
CA LEU A 282 -17.08 34.30 11.68
C LEU A 282 -18.42 34.61 12.36
N PRO A 283 -19.57 34.45 11.66
CA PRO A 283 -20.87 34.63 12.28
C PRO A 283 -21.17 33.52 13.30
N PRO A 284 -22.17 33.70 14.17
CA PRO A 284 -22.61 32.70 15.13
C PRO A 284 -23.12 31.41 14.49
N GLU A 285 -23.59 31.47 13.24
CA GLU A 285 -24.04 30.33 12.47
C GLU A 285 -22.92 29.31 12.29
N LYS A 286 -23.19 28.05 12.67
CA LYS A 286 -22.24 26.93 12.52
C LYS A 286 -22.25 26.40 11.07
N PHE A 287 -21.13 25.84 10.67
CA PHE A 287 -20.90 25.33 9.31
C PHE A 287 -21.16 26.40 8.23
N PHE A 288 -20.84 27.65 8.56
CA PHE A 288 -21.04 28.79 7.69
C PHE A 288 -19.98 28.87 6.59
N VAL A 289 -20.45 29.11 5.37
CA VAL A 289 -19.64 29.51 4.21
C VAL A 289 -20.33 30.69 3.54
N SER A 290 -19.63 31.80 3.40
CA SER A 290 -20.19 33.03 2.84
C SER A 290 -20.50 32.92 1.35
N PRO A 291 -21.44 33.68 0.82
CA PRO A 291 -21.69 33.76 -0.60
C PRO A 291 -20.48 34.18 -1.42
N GLU A 292 -19.63 35.04 -0.89
CA GLU A 292 -18.41 35.53 -1.56
C GLU A 292 -17.36 34.41 -1.72
N VAL A 293 -17.14 33.61 -0.69
CA VAL A 293 -16.24 32.43 -0.76
C VAL A 293 -16.82 31.38 -1.70
N ARG A 294 -18.12 31.11 -1.63
CA ARG A 294 -18.79 30.19 -2.59
C ARG A 294 -18.67 30.69 -4.02
N GLY A 295 -18.84 31.98 -4.24
CA GLY A 295 -18.68 32.60 -5.56
C GLY A 295 -17.28 32.49 -6.10
N TYR A 296 -16.29 32.70 -5.26
CA TYR A 296 -14.87 32.54 -5.61
C TYR A 296 -14.55 31.11 -6.08
N PHE A 297 -14.89 30.10 -5.30
CA PHE A 297 -14.63 28.71 -5.66
C PHE A 297 -15.48 28.24 -6.85
N ALA A 298 -16.68 28.76 -7.02
CA ALA A 298 -17.49 28.49 -8.22
C ALA A 298 -16.84 29.01 -9.49
N GLU A 299 -16.24 30.21 -9.44
CA GLU A 299 -15.48 30.77 -10.58
C GLU A 299 -14.17 30.03 -10.82
N HIS A 300 -13.44 29.70 -9.75
CA HIS A 300 -12.22 28.88 -9.85
C HIS A 300 -12.52 27.51 -10.50
N LYS A 301 -13.62 26.83 -10.10
CA LYS A 301 -14.08 25.58 -10.70
C LYS A 301 -14.34 25.71 -12.20
N LYS A 302 -14.90 26.83 -12.66
CA LYS A 302 -15.10 27.05 -14.11
C LYS A 302 -13.76 27.14 -14.86
N ASN A 303 -12.77 27.83 -14.30
CA ASN A 303 -11.44 27.94 -14.89
C ASN A 303 -10.76 26.57 -14.97
N LEU A 304 -10.82 25.76 -13.90
CA LEU A 304 -10.33 24.40 -13.87
C LEU A 304 -11.04 23.52 -14.90
N LYS A 305 -12.34 23.66 -15.04
CA LYS A 305 -13.13 22.92 -16.04
C LYS A 305 -12.71 23.27 -17.47
N ALA A 306 -12.41 24.53 -17.75
CA ALA A 306 -11.91 24.94 -19.06
C ALA A 306 -10.54 24.32 -19.37
N ALA A 307 -9.62 24.29 -18.39
CA ALA A 307 -8.31 23.62 -18.51
C ALA A 307 -8.48 22.09 -18.71
N TYR A 308 -9.38 21.46 -17.98
CA TYR A 308 -9.72 20.06 -18.18
C TYR A 308 -10.25 19.78 -19.59
N GLN A 309 -11.16 20.59 -20.12
CA GLN A 309 -11.69 20.45 -21.48
C GLN A 309 -10.60 20.56 -22.55
N GLN A 310 -9.64 21.47 -22.38
CA GLN A 310 -8.48 21.59 -23.28
C GLN A 310 -7.61 20.33 -23.22
N TRP A 311 -7.33 19.83 -22.02
CA TRP A 311 -6.61 18.57 -21.84
C TRP A 311 -7.38 17.39 -22.48
N GLN A 312 -8.70 17.33 -22.31
CA GLN A 312 -9.56 16.27 -22.89
C GLN A 312 -9.45 16.26 -24.43
N ALA A 313 -9.44 17.42 -25.07
CA ALA A 313 -9.26 17.52 -26.51
C ALA A 313 -7.87 16.97 -26.94
N THR A 314 -6.82 17.30 -26.18
CA THR A 314 -5.46 16.76 -26.41
C THR A 314 -5.44 15.23 -26.20
N PHE A 315 -6.11 14.73 -25.16
CA PHE A 315 -6.19 13.31 -24.86
C PHE A 315 -6.93 12.52 -25.95
N ASP A 316 -8.02 13.09 -26.50
CA ASP A 316 -8.78 12.47 -27.60
C ASP A 316 -7.96 12.45 -28.89
N ALA A 317 -7.22 13.49 -29.20
CA ALA A 317 -6.28 13.50 -30.31
C ALA A 317 -5.15 12.48 -30.12
N TRP A 318 -4.58 12.41 -28.93
CA TRP A 318 -3.55 11.43 -28.56
C TRP A 318 -4.04 9.99 -28.72
N LYS A 319 -5.25 9.65 -28.25
CA LYS A 319 -5.84 8.32 -28.40
C LYS A 319 -5.96 7.91 -29.87
N LYS A 320 -6.38 8.85 -30.71
CA LYS A 320 -6.53 8.61 -32.15
C LYS A 320 -5.18 8.39 -32.83
N ALA A 321 -4.16 9.13 -32.43
CA ALA A 321 -2.80 9.04 -32.98
C ALA A 321 -2.01 7.85 -32.45
N ASN A 322 -2.34 7.32 -31.28
CA ASN A 322 -1.56 6.29 -30.57
C ASN A 322 -2.46 5.14 -30.05
N PRO A 323 -3.13 4.36 -30.92
CA PRO A 323 -4.12 3.37 -30.50
C PRO A 323 -3.55 2.29 -29.57
N ASP A 324 -2.33 1.81 -29.81
CA ASP A 324 -1.68 0.78 -28.97
C ASP A 324 -1.34 1.30 -27.58
N LYS A 325 -0.84 2.54 -27.46
CA LYS A 325 -0.59 3.20 -26.17
C LYS A 325 -1.91 3.48 -25.44
N ALA A 326 -2.95 3.85 -26.17
CA ALA A 326 -4.28 4.09 -25.60
C ALA A 326 -4.88 2.82 -25.02
N GLU A 327 -4.74 1.68 -25.73
CA GLU A 327 -5.18 0.40 -25.24
C GLU A 327 -4.38 -0.02 -24.00
N LEU A 328 -3.05 0.12 -24.02
CA LEU A 328 -2.22 -0.18 -22.86
C LEU A 328 -2.62 0.68 -21.65
N LEU A 329 -2.85 1.99 -21.84
CA LEU A 329 -3.29 2.88 -20.76
C LEU A 329 -4.67 2.46 -20.22
N ARG A 330 -5.60 2.08 -21.12
CA ARG A 330 -6.92 1.57 -20.75
C ARG A 330 -6.84 0.33 -19.88
N THR A 331 -5.92 -0.61 -20.22
CA THR A 331 -5.73 -1.82 -19.40
C THR A 331 -5.24 -1.48 -18.00
N GLY A 332 -4.34 -0.48 -17.86
CA GLY A 332 -3.85 -0.01 -16.56
C GLY A 332 -4.96 0.62 -15.72
N ILE A 333 -5.61 1.66 -16.25
CA ILE A 333 -6.65 2.43 -15.54
C ILE A 333 -7.79 1.53 -15.06
N ASN A 334 -8.19 0.53 -15.86
CA ASN A 334 -9.29 -0.36 -15.51
C ASN A 334 -8.82 -1.66 -14.83
N HIS A 335 -7.54 -1.77 -14.47
CA HIS A 335 -6.95 -2.97 -13.87
C HIS A 335 -7.31 -4.27 -14.60
N ILE A 336 -7.29 -4.22 -15.95
CA ILE A 336 -7.66 -5.37 -16.77
C ILE A 336 -6.57 -6.44 -16.68
N VAL A 337 -6.99 -7.62 -16.26
CA VAL A 337 -6.15 -8.81 -16.18
C VAL A 337 -6.55 -9.77 -17.32
N PRO A 338 -5.62 -10.22 -18.16
CA PRO A 338 -5.93 -11.22 -19.19
C PRO A 338 -6.48 -12.50 -18.58
N THR A 339 -7.52 -13.07 -19.17
CA THR A 339 -8.17 -14.31 -18.67
C THR A 339 -7.35 -15.57 -18.94
N ASN A 340 -6.38 -15.47 -19.84
CA ASN A 340 -5.58 -16.59 -20.34
C ASN A 340 -4.12 -16.56 -19.80
N LEU A 341 -3.91 -16.14 -18.55
CA LEU A 341 -2.57 -16.00 -17.97
C LEU A 341 -1.79 -17.33 -17.89
N PHE A 342 -2.47 -18.47 -17.92
CA PHE A 342 -1.82 -19.79 -17.96
C PHE A 342 -1.44 -20.26 -19.36
N ASP A 343 -1.94 -19.62 -20.43
CA ASP A 343 -1.57 -19.99 -21.79
C ASP A 343 -0.10 -19.70 -22.03
N ASP A 344 0.61 -20.67 -22.58
CA ASP A 344 2.07 -20.64 -22.80
C ASP A 344 2.91 -20.38 -21.53
N CYS A 345 2.28 -20.53 -20.36
CA CYS A 345 2.96 -20.40 -19.08
C CYS A 345 4.06 -21.45 -18.94
N PRO A 346 5.26 -21.08 -18.50
CA PRO A 346 6.33 -22.03 -18.23
C PRO A 346 5.81 -23.23 -17.44
N ALA A 347 6.08 -24.43 -17.92
CA ALA A 347 5.75 -25.68 -17.25
C ALA A 347 7.04 -26.39 -16.83
N TYR A 348 6.96 -27.14 -15.77
CA TYR A 348 8.10 -27.89 -15.24
C TYR A 348 7.83 -29.38 -15.44
N PRO A 349 8.43 -30.01 -16.49
CA PRO A 349 8.29 -31.45 -16.73
C PRO A 349 8.69 -32.28 -15.53
N ASP A 350 8.12 -33.48 -15.39
CA ASP A 350 8.38 -34.39 -14.27
C ASP A 350 9.85 -34.79 -14.13
N THR A 351 10.63 -34.62 -15.22
CA THR A 351 12.08 -34.83 -15.27
C THR A 351 12.89 -33.62 -14.74
N THR A 352 12.24 -32.51 -14.40
CA THR A 352 12.92 -31.34 -13.88
C THR A 352 13.57 -31.66 -12.54
N ALA A 353 14.83 -31.29 -12.37
CA ALA A 353 15.51 -31.42 -11.07
C ALA A 353 14.78 -30.60 -9.99
N PRO A 354 14.94 -30.96 -8.71
CA PRO A 354 14.40 -30.16 -7.62
C PRO A 354 14.73 -28.67 -7.77
N LEU A 355 13.76 -27.79 -7.50
CA LEU A 355 13.84 -26.37 -7.79
C LEU A 355 13.34 -25.54 -6.61
N ALA A 356 14.04 -24.46 -6.27
CA ALA A 356 13.52 -23.48 -5.30
C ALA A 356 12.33 -22.71 -5.88
N THR A 357 11.25 -22.53 -5.11
CA THR A 357 10.06 -21.82 -5.60
C THR A 357 10.34 -20.35 -5.94
N ARG A 358 11.36 -19.70 -5.32
CA ARG A 358 11.81 -18.37 -5.75
C ARG A 358 12.32 -18.35 -7.19
N LYS A 359 12.91 -19.44 -7.68
CA LYS A 359 13.38 -19.56 -9.06
C LYS A 359 12.19 -19.70 -10.02
N ALA A 360 11.21 -20.54 -9.68
CA ALA A 360 9.95 -20.62 -10.42
C ALA A 360 9.21 -19.26 -10.42
N GLY A 361 9.25 -18.54 -9.29
CA GLY A 361 8.72 -17.18 -9.19
C GLY A 361 9.40 -16.19 -10.14
N ALA A 362 10.71 -16.29 -10.30
CA ALA A 362 11.45 -15.46 -11.28
C ALA A 362 11.00 -15.74 -12.72
N ASP A 363 10.83 -17.01 -13.07
CA ASP A 363 10.38 -17.40 -14.39
C ASP A 363 8.95 -16.89 -14.66
N MET A 364 8.06 -17.00 -13.66
CA MET A 364 6.68 -16.50 -13.75
C MET A 364 6.62 -14.97 -13.82
N LEU A 365 7.36 -14.25 -12.99
CA LEU A 365 7.39 -12.78 -13.04
C LEU A 365 7.84 -12.29 -14.42
N ASN A 366 8.89 -12.90 -14.98
CA ASN A 366 9.40 -12.55 -16.29
C ASN A 366 8.41 -12.88 -17.42
N PHE A 367 7.71 -14.02 -17.33
CA PHE A 367 6.66 -14.41 -18.27
C PHE A 367 5.48 -13.42 -18.22
N LEU A 368 4.92 -13.20 -17.03
CA LEU A 368 3.73 -12.37 -16.83
C LEU A 368 4.01 -10.88 -17.12
N SER A 369 5.22 -10.39 -16.84
CA SER A 369 5.59 -9.00 -17.13
C SER A 369 5.66 -8.67 -18.62
N LYS A 370 5.79 -9.67 -19.50
CA LYS A 370 5.68 -9.51 -20.96
C LYS A 370 4.21 -9.38 -21.37
N ARG A 371 3.30 -10.13 -20.73
CA ARG A 371 1.86 -10.10 -21.00
C ARG A 371 1.15 -8.89 -20.35
N MET A 372 1.71 -8.40 -19.26
CA MET A 372 1.23 -7.24 -18.50
C MET A 372 2.36 -6.20 -18.36
N PRO A 373 2.62 -5.37 -19.39
CA PRO A 373 3.77 -4.46 -19.42
C PRO A 373 3.76 -3.34 -18.35
N LEU A 374 2.66 -3.21 -17.61
CA LEU A 374 2.52 -2.24 -16.52
C LEU A 374 2.86 -2.82 -15.13
N ILE A 375 3.34 -4.08 -15.07
CA ILE A 375 3.94 -4.63 -13.85
C ILE A 375 5.27 -3.93 -13.59
N ILE A 376 5.43 -3.44 -12.36
CA ILE A 376 6.66 -2.84 -11.81
C ILE A 376 7.17 -3.76 -10.71
N SER A 377 8.47 -3.97 -10.65
CA SER A 377 9.07 -4.78 -9.60
C SER A 377 10.21 -4.03 -8.90
N GLY A 378 10.34 -4.20 -7.60
CA GLY A 378 11.41 -3.60 -6.84
C GLY A 378 11.90 -4.49 -5.71
N SER A 379 13.07 -4.19 -5.15
CA SER A 379 13.64 -4.96 -4.06
C SER A 379 14.36 -4.07 -3.05
N ALA A 380 14.34 -4.51 -1.79
CA ALA A 380 15.12 -3.92 -0.71
C ALA A 380 16.59 -4.41 -0.75
N ASP A 381 17.30 -4.07 -1.85
CA ASP A 381 18.69 -4.45 -2.13
C ASP A 381 18.92 -5.97 -2.29
N LEU A 382 17.92 -6.72 -2.70
CA LEU A 382 17.94 -8.19 -2.73
C LEU A 382 17.55 -8.79 -4.10
N HIS A 383 17.58 -8.04 -5.21
CA HIS A 383 17.20 -8.56 -6.53
C HIS A 383 17.88 -9.89 -6.89
N GLY A 384 19.18 -10.04 -6.56
CA GLY A 384 19.94 -11.26 -6.80
C GLY A 384 19.52 -12.44 -5.92
N SER A 385 18.95 -12.20 -4.75
CA SER A 385 18.53 -13.22 -3.80
C SER A 385 17.04 -13.54 -3.92
N THR A 386 16.19 -12.53 -4.10
CA THR A 386 14.75 -12.70 -4.26
C THR A 386 14.34 -13.07 -5.69
N LEU A 387 15.27 -12.87 -6.65
CA LEU A 387 15.13 -13.20 -8.07
C LEU A 387 13.93 -12.49 -8.74
N ASN A 388 13.57 -11.29 -8.25
CA ASN A 388 12.41 -10.53 -8.74
C ASN A 388 12.75 -9.44 -9.77
N TYR A 389 13.92 -9.50 -10.39
CA TYR A 389 14.30 -8.57 -11.46
C TYR A 389 13.61 -8.95 -12.78
N ILE A 390 12.90 -7.99 -13.38
CA ILE A 390 12.27 -8.15 -14.70
C ILE A 390 13.35 -7.90 -15.78
N LYS A 391 13.72 -8.97 -16.48
CA LYS A 391 14.73 -8.91 -17.54
C LYS A 391 14.28 -8.00 -18.68
N ASP A 392 15.22 -7.30 -19.29
CA ASP A 392 15.01 -6.41 -20.45
C ASP A 392 14.01 -5.25 -20.19
N ALA A 393 13.66 -5.00 -18.92
CA ALA A 393 12.72 -3.96 -18.54
C ALA A 393 13.37 -2.63 -18.09
N GLY A 394 14.69 -2.63 -17.92
CA GLY A 394 15.48 -1.48 -17.46
C GLY A 394 15.19 -1.10 -16.00
N ASP A 395 16.07 -0.29 -15.43
CA ASP A 395 15.94 0.22 -14.07
C ASP A 395 15.27 1.60 -14.12
N PHE A 396 14.34 1.83 -13.20
CA PHE A 396 13.78 3.15 -13.01
C PHE A 396 14.74 4.03 -12.23
N ASP A 397 15.20 5.08 -12.85
CA ASP A 397 16.00 6.12 -12.22
C ASP A 397 15.78 7.50 -12.89
N LYS A 398 16.58 8.50 -12.49
CA LYS A 398 16.49 9.86 -13.05
C LYS A 398 16.81 9.92 -14.56
N ASP A 399 17.58 8.98 -15.08
CA ASP A 399 18.04 8.94 -16.48
C ASP A 399 17.16 7.98 -17.32
N ASN A 400 16.37 7.11 -16.67
CA ASN A 400 15.46 6.17 -17.34
C ASN A 400 14.10 6.06 -16.61
N ARG A 401 13.21 6.99 -16.89
CA ARG A 401 11.85 7.01 -16.32
C ARG A 401 10.93 5.91 -16.86
N ALA A 402 11.31 5.23 -17.94
CA ALA A 402 10.58 4.11 -18.51
C ALA A 402 10.93 2.75 -17.87
N GLY A 403 11.97 2.68 -17.07
CA GLY A 403 12.39 1.46 -16.39
C GLY A 403 11.29 0.86 -15.49
N ARG A 404 11.32 -0.46 -15.29
CA ARG A 404 10.32 -1.19 -14.50
C ARG A 404 10.89 -1.89 -13.27
N ASN A 405 12.21 -1.86 -13.09
CA ASN A 405 12.86 -2.35 -11.88
C ASN A 405 13.23 -1.17 -10.98
N ILE A 406 12.94 -1.29 -9.68
CA ILE A 406 13.24 -0.24 -8.70
C ILE A 406 14.23 -0.79 -7.66
N TYR A 407 15.37 -0.13 -7.52
CA TYR A 407 16.30 -0.35 -6.42
C TYR A 407 15.90 0.53 -5.24
N PHE A 408 15.19 -0.03 -4.28
CA PHE A 408 14.78 0.70 -3.07
C PHE A 408 15.94 0.90 -2.09
N GLY A 409 17.01 0.08 -2.20
CA GLY A 409 18.02 -0.06 -1.16
C GLY A 409 17.42 -0.76 0.06
N ILE A 410 18.15 -0.81 1.16
CA ILE A 410 17.70 -1.45 2.42
C ILE A 410 16.70 -0.52 3.11
N ARG A 411 15.44 -0.50 2.61
CA ARG A 411 14.35 0.40 3.03
C ARG A 411 13.00 -0.30 2.87
N GLU A 412 12.78 -1.39 3.59
CA GLU A 412 11.58 -2.22 3.46
C GLU A 412 10.29 -1.42 3.75
N HIS A 413 10.31 -0.58 4.79
CA HIS A 413 9.14 0.18 5.18
C HIS A 413 8.73 1.19 4.10
N ALA A 414 9.67 1.99 3.61
CA ALA A 414 9.39 2.91 2.50
C ALA A 414 9.08 2.18 1.21
N MET A 415 9.72 1.05 0.92
CA MET A 415 9.41 0.21 -0.23
C MET A 415 7.92 -0.16 -0.26
N GLY A 416 7.38 -0.63 0.85
CA GLY A 416 5.95 -0.92 0.97
C GLY A 416 5.06 0.31 0.79
N ALA A 417 5.41 1.44 1.43
CA ALA A 417 4.66 2.68 1.32
C ALA A 417 4.71 3.28 -0.10
N ILE A 418 5.85 3.22 -0.77
CA ILE A 418 6.04 3.67 -2.16
C ILE A 418 5.24 2.79 -3.12
N CYS A 419 5.25 1.46 -2.95
CA CYS A 419 4.42 0.55 -3.74
C CYS A 419 2.93 0.84 -3.56
N ASN A 420 2.49 1.17 -2.35
CA ASN A 420 1.13 1.64 -2.13
C ASN A 420 0.84 2.92 -2.94
N GLY A 421 1.77 3.88 -2.96
CA GLY A 421 1.66 5.10 -3.76
C GLY A 421 1.54 4.82 -5.26
N ILE A 422 2.35 3.90 -5.80
CA ILE A 422 2.27 3.46 -7.20
C ILE A 422 0.91 2.81 -7.48
N ALA A 423 0.38 2.02 -6.55
CA ALA A 423 -0.95 1.40 -6.69
C ALA A 423 -2.09 2.43 -6.60
N TYR A 424 -2.03 3.40 -5.69
CA TYR A 424 -2.98 4.52 -5.61
C TYR A 424 -3.02 5.35 -6.90
N TYR A 425 -1.89 5.46 -7.58
CA TYR A 425 -1.82 6.18 -8.86
C TYR A 425 -2.77 5.58 -9.90
N GLY A 426 -2.98 4.27 -9.86
CA GLY A 426 -4.07 3.58 -10.57
C GLY A 426 -3.76 3.16 -12.01
N ILE A 427 -2.50 3.14 -12.44
CA ILE A 427 -2.09 2.70 -13.79
C ILE A 427 -1.20 1.45 -13.72
N PHE A 428 -0.29 1.40 -12.77
CA PHE A 428 0.73 0.36 -12.66
C PHE A 428 0.35 -0.71 -11.65
N ARG A 429 0.90 -1.92 -11.85
CA ARG A 429 0.78 -3.05 -10.93
C ARG A 429 2.10 -3.25 -10.19
N PRO A 430 2.29 -2.68 -9.00
CA PRO A 430 3.55 -2.79 -8.28
C PRO A 430 3.72 -4.12 -7.58
N SER A 431 4.96 -4.63 -7.62
CA SER A 431 5.44 -5.66 -6.72
C SER A 431 6.71 -5.22 -6.02
N CYS A 432 6.97 -5.78 -4.85
CA CYS A 432 8.22 -5.58 -4.15
C CYS A 432 8.65 -6.82 -3.39
N ALA A 433 9.96 -6.94 -3.14
CA ALA A 433 10.56 -8.15 -2.62
C ALA A 433 11.58 -7.88 -1.51
N THR A 434 11.55 -8.77 -0.52
CA THR A 434 12.58 -8.91 0.51
C THR A 434 12.54 -10.35 1.07
N PHE A 435 13.39 -10.69 2.02
CA PHE A 435 13.25 -11.94 2.76
C PHE A 435 12.00 -11.89 3.66
N LEU A 436 11.33 -13.01 3.85
CA LEU A 436 10.06 -13.05 4.53
C LEU A 436 10.10 -12.49 5.96
N THR A 437 11.17 -12.78 6.71
CA THR A 437 11.32 -12.25 8.07
C THR A 437 11.34 -10.71 8.10
N PHE A 438 11.80 -10.05 7.02
CA PHE A 438 11.85 -8.60 6.93
C PHE A 438 10.52 -7.97 6.48
N ALA A 439 9.49 -8.77 6.23
CA ALA A 439 8.12 -8.26 6.09
C ALA A 439 7.67 -7.48 7.34
N ASP A 440 8.24 -7.79 8.49
CA ASP A 440 7.92 -7.09 9.75
C ASP A 440 8.37 -5.63 9.75
N TYR A 441 9.47 -5.29 9.05
CA TYR A 441 9.85 -3.88 8.84
C TYR A 441 8.80 -3.10 8.05
N MET A 442 8.08 -3.72 7.13
CA MET A 442 7.10 -3.07 6.27
C MET A 442 5.64 -3.39 6.63
N ARG A 443 5.41 -4.06 7.74
CA ARG A 443 4.07 -4.51 8.16
C ARG A 443 3.01 -3.39 8.20
N PRO A 444 3.28 -2.16 8.67
CA PRO A 444 2.32 -1.07 8.61
C PRO A 444 1.88 -0.72 7.19
N SER A 445 2.81 -0.72 6.22
CA SER A 445 2.50 -0.45 4.80
C SER A 445 1.66 -1.58 4.19
N ILE A 446 1.95 -2.86 4.51
CA ILE A 446 1.15 -4.02 4.08
C ILE A 446 -0.29 -3.90 4.63
N ARG A 447 -0.43 -3.53 5.91
CA ARG A 447 -1.73 -3.34 6.54
C ARG A 447 -2.55 -2.24 5.84
N LEU A 448 -1.92 -1.13 5.48
CA LEU A 448 -2.58 -0.03 4.76
C LEU A 448 -2.96 -0.43 3.33
N ALA A 449 -2.13 -1.23 2.64
CA ALA A 449 -2.51 -1.79 1.35
C ALA A 449 -3.78 -2.65 1.45
N ALA A 450 -3.87 -3.49 2.49
CA ALA A 450 -5.05 -4.33 2.73
C ALA A 450 -6.29 -3.49 3.06
N LEU A 451 -6.15 -2.49 3.94
CA LEU A 451 -7.23 -1.57 4.33
C LEU A 451 -7.78 -0.80 3.11
N ALA A 452 -6.89 -0.28 2.29
CA ALA A 452 -7.25 0.49 1.08
C ALA A 452 -7.53 -0.41 -0.15
N LYS A 453 -7.49 -1.73 0.00
CA LYS A 453 -7.75 -2.72 -1.07
C LYS A 453 -6.85 -2.54 -2.28
N LEU A 454 -5.58 -2.17 -2.06
CA LEU A 454 -4.63 -1.91 -3.14
C LEU A 454 -4.10 -3.22 -3.74
N PRO A 455 -4.00 -3.30 -5.07
CA PRO A 455 -3.54 -4.49 -5.76
C PRO A 455 -1.99 -4.58 -5.82
N VAL A 456 -1.33 -4.52 -4.68
CA VAL A 456 0.11 -4.74 -4.53
C VAL A 456 0.38 -6.22 -4.33
N PHE A 457 1.42 -6.76 -4.95
CA PHE A 457 1.86 -8.11 -4.60
C PHE A 457 3.30 -8.12 -4.09
N TYR A 458 3.47 -8.80 -2.97
CA TYR A 458 4.74 -8.93 -2.27
C TYR A 458 5.37 -10.26 -2.61
N ILE A 459 6.66 -10.27 -2.95
CA ILE A 459 7.44 -11.47 -3.25
C ILE A 459 8.40 -11.67 -2.08
N PHE A 460 8.00 -12.49 -1.12
CA PHE A 460 8.80 -12.82 0.05
C PHE A 460 9.51 -14.15 -0.17
N THR A 461 10.83 -14.15 -0.13
CA THR A 461 11.63 -15.39 -0.24
C THR A 461 12.21 -15.78 1.11
N HIS A 462 12.85 -16.96 1.19
CA HIS A 462 13.41 -17.45 2.45
C HIS A 462 12.32 -17.69 3.49
N ASP A 463 11.33 -18.52 3.12
CA ASP A 463 10.00 -18.62 3.75
C ASP A 463 9.94 -19.46 5.03
N SER A 464 11.04 -20.10 5.46
CA SER A 464 11.04 -21.00 6.63
C SER A 464 12.45 -21.20 7.24
N VAL A 465 12.53 -22.02 8.27
CA VAL A 465 13.82 -22.46 8.85
C VAL A 465 14.71 -23.21 7.86
N GLY A 466 14.17 -23.64 6.72
CA GLY A 466 14.93 -24.19 5.59
C GLY A 466 15.87 -23.18 4.92
N VAL A 467 15.86 -21.90 5.32
CA VAL A 467 16.89 -20.89 4.98
C VAL A 467 18.28 -21.40 5.37
N GLY A 468 18.41 -22.06 6.51
CA GLY A 468 19.63 -22.73 6.91
C GLY A 468 20.58 -21.87 7.73
N GLU A 469 21.82 -21.76 7.27
CA GLU A 469 22.98 -21.28 8.03
C GLU A 469 22.88 -19.85 8.53
N ASP A 470 22.10 -18.99 7.88
CA ASP A 470 21.83 -17.62 8.32
C ASP A 470 21.19 -17.57 9.72
N GLY A 471 20.53 -18.65 10.11
CA GLY A 471 20.06 -18.87 11.48
C GLY A 471 18.81 -18.07 11.87
N PRO A 472 18.50 -18.01 13.17
CA PRO A 472 17.22 -17.52 13.70
C PRO A 472 16.83 -16.10 13.29
N THR A 473 17.79 -15.22 13.03
CA THR A 473 17.53 -13.83 12.62
C THR A 473 16.95 -13.72 11.20
N HIS A 474 17.11 -14.75 10.37
CA HIS A 474 16.66 -14.79 8.98
C HIS A 474 15.63 -15.91 8.72
N GLN A 475 15.37 -16.76 9.71
CA GLN A 475 14.45 -17.89 9.63
C GLN A 475 13.07 -17.48 10.17
N PRO A 476 12.07 -17.18 9.31
CA PRO A 476 10.73 -16.88 9.77
C PRO A 476 10.06 -18.13 10.34
N VAL A 477 9.45 -18.00 11.51
CA VAL A 477 8.65 -19.03 12.16
C VAL A 477 7.21 -18.53 12.34
N GLU A 478 7.07 -17.36 12.92
CA GLU A 478 5.78 -16.69 13.21
C GLU A 478 5.28 -15.82 12.05
N THR A 479 6.16 -15.41 11.14
CA THR A 479 5.88 -14.32 10.17
C THR A 479 4.75 -14.67 9.20
N VAL A 480 4.69 -15.91 8.68
CA VAL A 480 3.59 -16.36 7.80
C VAL A 480 2.24 -16.23 8.51
N SER A 481 2.15 -16.76 9.73
CA SER A 481 0.92 -16.66 10.54
C SER A 481 0.61 -15.21 10.91
N GLY A 482 1.65 -14.42 11.20
CA GLY A 482 1.54 -12.98 11.44
C GLY A 482 0.97 -12.21 10.25
N LEU A 483 1.29 -12.58 9.02
CA LEU A 483 0.71 -12.00 7.81
C LEU A 483 -0.74 -12.48 7.58
N ARG A 484 -1.03 -13.76 7.78
CA ARG A 484 -2.39 -14.35 7.63
C ARG A 484 -3.45 -13.69 8.54
N VAL A 485 -3.06 -13.10 9.67
CA VAL A 485 -4.02 -12.39 10.53
C VAL A 485 -4.32 -10.96 10.09
N ILE A 486 -3.71 -10.44 9.02
CA ILE A 486 -4.04 -9.12 8.46
C ILE A 486 -5.33 -9.25 7.63
N PRO A 487 -6.46 -8.63 8.03
CA PRO A 487 -7.68 -8.70 7.25
C PRO A 487 -7.48 -8.16 5.84
N GLY A 488 -7.95 -8.91 4.83
CA GLY A 488 -7.86 -8.46 3.44
C GLY A 488 -6.51 -8.69 2.75
N LEU A 489 -5.54 -9.30 3.37
CA LEU A 489 -4.30 -9.78 2.73
C LEU A 489 -4.48 -11.26 2.35
N ASP A 490 -4.15 -11.66 1.12
CA ASP A 490 -3.96 -13.07 0.76
C ASP A 490 -2.51 -13.47 0.98
N VAL A 491 -2.28 -14.57 1.67
CA VAL A 491 -0.93 -15.11 1.90
C VAL A 491 -0.83 -16.46 1.21
N VAL A 492 -0.03 -16.53 0.16
CA VAL A 492 0.13 -17.73 -0.66
C VAL A 492 1.50 -18.34 -0.44
N ARG A 493 1.55 -19.58 0.04
CA ARG A 493 2.78 -20.33 0.27
C ARG A 493 2.79 -21.59 -0.59
N PRO A 494 3.32 -21.53 -1.84
CA PRO A 494 3.25 -22.63 -2.80
C PRO A 494 4.22 -23.78 -2.46
N GLY A 495 3.76 -25.01 -2.67
CA GLY A 495 4.49 -26.24 -2.35
C GLY A 495 5.36 -26.78 -3.47
N ASP A 496 5.28 -26.23 -4.68
CA ASP A 496 6.12 -26.61 -5.81
C ASP A 496 6.12 -25.52 -6.90
N PRO A 497 6.88 -25.68 -8.02
CA PRO A 497 6.91 -24.72 -9.12
C PRO A 497 5.56 -24.48 -9.80
N GLU A 498 4.69 -25.46 -9.89
CA GLU A 498 3.38 -25.29 -10.54
C GLU A 498 2.37 -24.58 -9.62
N GLU A 499 2.40 -24.85 -8.32
CA GLU A 499 1.66 -24.01 -7.37
C GLU A 499 2.21 -22.57 -7.37
N THR A 500 3.53 -22.38 -7.59
CA THR A 500 4.12 -21.05 -7.73
C THR A 500 3.54 -20.30 -8.92
N ALA A 501 3.37 -20.98 -10.08
CA ALA A 501 2.68 -20.39 -11.23
C ALA A 501 1.25 -19.97 -10.87
N GLY A 502 0.50 -20.83 -10.15
CA GLY A 502 -0.82 -20.52 -9.62
C GLY A 502 -0.82 -19.30 -8.69
N ALA A 503 0.21 -19.19 -7.82
CA ALA A 503 0.33 -18.08 -6.87
C ALA A 503 0.52 -16.71 -7.54
N PHE A 504 1.35 -16.62 -8.58
CA PHE A 504 1.54 -15.40 -9.35
C PHE A 504 0.29 -15.00 -10.13
N VAL A 505 -0.40 -15.97 -10.76
CA VAL A 505 -1.67 -15.70 -11.43
C VAL A 505 -2.73 -15.26 -10.42
N ALA A 506 -2.85 -15.93 -9.26
CA ALA A 506 -3.76 -15.54 -8.19
C ALA A 506 -3.50 -14.10 -7.68
N ALA A 507 -2.22 -13.72 -7.55
CA ALA A 507 -1.85 -12.37 -7.14
C ALA A 507 -2.26 -11.31 -8.18
N LEU A 508 -2.12 -11.60 -9.48
CA LEU A 508 -2.51 -10.67 -10.54
C LEU A 508 -4.02 -10.61 -10.74
N ASP A 509 -4.71 -11.74 -10.64
CA ASP A 509 -6.18 -11.82 -10.71
C ASP A 509 -6.85 -10.98 -9.62
N ARG A 510 -6.20 -10.83 -8.48
CA ARG A 510 -6.71 -10.04 -7.37
C ARG A 510 -6.48 -8.54 -7.58
N THR A 511 -7.54 -7.81 -7.94
CA THR A 511 -7.50 -6.35 -8.18
C THR A 511 -8.02 -5.52 -7.00
N ASN A 512 -8.56 -6.16 -5.96
CA ASN A 512 -9.23 -5.54 -4.81
C ASN A 512 -8.53 -5.82 -3.47
N GLY A 513 -7.23 -6.03 -3.49
CA GLY A 513 -6.44 -6.24 -2.29
C GLY A 513 -5.03 -6.77 -2.57
N PRO A 514 -4.14 -6.71 -1.59
CA PRO A 514 -2.78 -7.18 -1.73
C PRO A 514 -2.64 -8.70 -1.59
N THR A 515 -1.56 -9.24 -2.17
CA THR A 515 -1.19 -10.66 -2.05
C THR A 515 0.28 -10.78 -1.66
N ALA A 516 0.59 -11.57 -0.64
CA ALA A 516 1.94 -11.98 -0.26
C ALA A 516 2.21 -13.38 -0.79
N ILE A 517 3.28 -13.55 -1.56
CA ILE A 517 3.75 -14.83 -2.09
C ILE A 517 5.00 -15.22 -1.33
N CYS A 518 4.95 -16.31 -0.54
CA CYS A 518 6.05 -16.78 0.30
C CYS A 518 6.78 -17.94 -0.40
N LEU A 519 8.05 -17.75 -0.75
CA LEU A 519 8.82 -18.62 -1.62
C LEU A 519 10.06 -19.18 -0.91
N THR A 520 10.42 -20.43 -1.22
CA THR A 520 11.57 -21.10 -0.65
C THR A 520 12.90 -20.55 -1.18
N ARG A 521 13.93 -20.54 -0.33
CA ARG A 521 15.36 -20.44 -0.74
C ARG A 521 15.90 -21.80 -1.17
N GLN A 522 15.61 -22.82 -0.37
CA GLN A 522 16.02 -24.18 -0.61
C GLN A 522 15.29 -24.78 -1.83
N VAL A 523 15.95 -25.72 -2.48
CA VAL A 523 15.31 -26.51 -3.53
C VAL A 523 14.34 -27.51 -2.91
N ILE A 524 13.23 -27.74 -3.59
CA ILE A 524 12.22 -28.72 -3.20
C ILE A 524 11.88 -29.61 -4.40
N PRO A 525 11.46 -30.87 -4.20
CA PRO A 525 11.10 -31.75 -5.30
C PRO A 525 9.79 -31.26 -5.94
N LEU A 526 9.63 -31.54 -7.23
CA LEU A 526 8.35 -31.41 -7.91
C LEU A 526 7.36 -32.46 -7.35
N GLN A 527 6.07 -32.21 -7.58
CA GLN A 527 5.00 -33.12 -7.15
C GLN A 527 4.32 -33.75 -8.38
N PRO A 528 5.02 -34.61 -9.18
CA PRO A 528 4.53 -35.10 -10.45
C PRO A 528 3.28 -35.99 -10.34
N THR A 529 3.05 -36.58 -9.17
CA THR A 529 1.85 -37.37 -8.91
C THR A 529 0.56 -36.54 -8.83
N VAL A 530 0.70 -35.22 -8.72
CA VAL A 530 -0.43 -34.26 -8.70
C VAL A 530 -0.56 -33.64 -10.09
N PRO A 531 -1.71 -33.76 -10.79
CA PRO A 531 -1.87 -33.19 -12.11
C PRO A 531 -1.54 -31.69 -12.16
N LEU A 532 -0.84 -31.24 -13.19
CA LEU A 532 -0.38 -29.86 -13.37
C LEU A 532 -1.53 -28.85 -13.21
N ASN A 533 -2.64 -29.08 -13.90
CA ASN A 533 -3.79 -28.18 -13.85
C ASN A 533 -4.45 -28.11 -12.46
N TRP A 534 -4.34 -29.17 -11.65
CA TRP A 534 -4.84 -29.18 -10.30
C TRP A 534 -3.96 -28.32 -9.39
N ARG A 535 -2.64 -28.41 -9.54
CA ARG A 535 -1.69 -27.57 -8.77
C ARG A 535 -1.91 -26.09 -9.07
N ARG A 536 -1.93 -25.70 -10.36
CA ARG A 536 -2.15 -24.31 -10.79
C ARG A 536 -3.53 -23.79 -10.39
N GLY A 537 -4.59 -24.52 -10.74
CA GLY A 537 -5.97 -24.13 -10.48
C GLY A 537 -6.34 -24.20 -8.99
N GLY A 538 -5.78 -25.16 -8.26
CA GLY A 538 -6.01 -25.32 -6.83
C GLY A 538 -5.56 -24.15 -5.99
N VAL A 539 -4.47 -23.48 -6.40
CA VAL A 539 -4.01 -22.24 -5.74
C VAL A 539 -5.02 -21.10 -5.93
N LEU A 540 -5.69 -21.03 -7.09
CA LEU A 540 -6.72 -20.00 -7.32
C LEU A 540 -7.90 -20.16 -6.36
N SER A 541 -8.21 -21.39 -5.94
CA SER A 541 -9.23 -21.71 -4.94
C SER A 541 -8.68 -21.67 -3.51
N GLY A 542 -7.36 -21.50 -3.33
CA GLY A 542 -6.69 -21.43 -2.03
C GLY A 542 -6.41 -22.78 -1.36
N GLY A 543 -7.00 -23.86 -1.86
CA GLY A 543 -6.78 -25.23 -1.37
C GLY A 543 -7.44 -26.26 -2.26
N TYR A 544 -6.86 -27.47 -2.33
CA TYR A 544 -7.33 -28.55 -3.18
C TYR A 544 -6.87 -29.93 -2.65
N VAL A 545 -7.48 -31.01 -3.14
CA VAL A 545 -7.01 -32.37 -2.83
C VAL A 545 -5.83 -32.70 -3.74
N ALA A 546 -4.62 -32.68 -3.15
CA ALA A 546 -3.39 -33.06 -3.86
C ALA A 546 -3.28 -34.55 -4.11
N LEU A 547 -3.80 -35.38 -3.19
CA LEU A 547 -3.88 -36.83 -3.36
C LEU A 547 -5.19 -37.34 -2.75
N TYR A 548 -6.01 -37.98 -3.60
CA TYR A 548 -7.22 -38.67 -3.14
C TYR A 548 -6.89 -39.99 -2.44
N GLU A 549 -7.68 -40.32 -1.44
CA GLU A 549 -7.64 -41.59 -0.72
C GLU A 549 -7.83 -42.78 -1.64
N LYS A 550 -7.07 -43.83 -1.40
CA LYS A 550 -7.22 -45.12 -2.06
C LYS A 550 -8.05 -46.08 -1.20
N GLY A 551 -8.59 -47.13 -1.79
CA GLY A 551 -9.32 -48.17 -1.06
C GLY A 551 -10.81 -47.89 -0.86
N GLY A 552 -11.37 -46.81 -1.40
CA GLY A 552 -12.80 -46.50 -1.39
C GLY A 552 -13.34 -45.98 -0.05
N PHE A 553 -12.49 -45.60 0.90
CA PHE A 553 -12.88 -45.01 2.18
C PHE A 553 -11.86 -43.93 2.58
N LEU A 554 -12.32 -42.90 3.31
CA LEU A 554 -11.46 -41.83 3.86
C LEU A 554 -11.39 -42.01 5.40
N ASN A 555 -10.19 -42.21 5.91
CA ASN A 555 -9.92 -42.39 7.36
C ASN A 555 -9.09 -41.23 7.94
N LEU A 556 -8.18 -40.65 7.16
CA LEU A 556 -7.27 -39.63 7.63
C LEU A 556 -7.05 -38.54 6.53
N ILE A 557 -6.95 -37.28 6.96
CA ILE A 557 -6.55 -36.18 6.07
C ILE A 557 -5.23 -35.61 6.56
N LEU A 558 -4.24 -35.55 5.70
CA LEU A 558 -2.99 -34.82 5.88
C LEU A 558 -3.12 -33.46 5.21
N LEU A 559 -2.81 -32.37 5.93
CA LEU A 559 -2.87 -31.01 5.43
C LEU A 559 -1.48 -30.39 5.42
N SER A 560 -1.18 -29.62 4.40
CA SER A 560 0.08 -28.88 4.34
C SER A 560 0.00 -27.70 3.40
N CYS A 561 1.04 -26.84 3.42
CA CYS A 561 1.32 -25.84 2.41
C CYS A 561 2.84 -25.64 2.31
N GLY A 562 3.27 -24.93 1.28
CA GLY A 562 4.70 -24.64 1.11
C GLY A 562 5.57 -25.90 0.94
N SER A 563 6.82 -25.79 1.29
CA SER A 563 7.80 -26.87 1.12
C SER A 563 7.43 -28.17 1.84
N GLU A 564 6.54 -28.12 2.82
CA GLU A 564 6.14 -29.27 3.63
C GLU A 564 5.09 -30.17 2.93
N LEU A 565 4.51 -29.74 1.81
CA LEU A 565 3.60 -30.56 0.99
C LEU A 565 4.24 -31.88 0.57
N GLN A 566 5.55 -31.88 0.27
CA GLN A 566 6.31 -33.11 -0.03
C GLN A 566 6.23 -34.14 1.13
N HIS A 567 6.30 -33.68 2.39
CA HIS A 567 6.22 -34.57 3.53
C HIS A 567 4.84 -35.19 3.67
N ALA A 568 3.77 -34.42 3.39
CA ALA A 568 2.41 -34.95 3.41
C ALA A 568 2.17 -36.01 2.32
N LEU A 569 2.65 -35.78 1.12
CA LEU A 569 2.55 -36.74 -0.01
C LEU A 569 3.37 -38.02 0.26
N ASN A 570 4.60 -37.87 0.76
CA ASN A 570 5.47 -39.00 1.10
C ASN A 570 4.88 -39.83 2.26
N ALA A 571 4.32 -39.16 3.29
CA ALA A 571 3.68 -39.83 4.41
C ALA A 571 2.44 -40.63 3.96
N ALA A 572 1.61 -40.05 3.08
CA ALA A 572 0.45 -40.74 2.52
C ALA A 572 0.85 -42.03 1.77
N GLY A 573 1.97 -41.98 1.02
CA GLY A 573 2.54 -43.16 0.37
C GLY A 573 2.92 -44.29 1.33
N GLN A 574 3.44 -43.95 2.53
CA GLN A 574 3.80 -44.92 3.57
C GLN A 574 2.61 -45.40 4.40
N LEU A 575 1.58 -44.57 4.60
CA LEU A 575 0.39 -44.89 5.38
C LEU A 575 -0.61 -45.75 4.58
N GLY A 576 -0.63 -45.63 3.25
CA GLY A 576 -1.42 -46.48 2.38
C GLY A 576 -2.86 -46.03 2.18
N ASN A 577 -3.82 -46.96 2.24
CA ASN A 577 -5.23 -46.71 1.92
C ASN A 577 -5.92 -45.80 2.94
N GLY A 578 -6.95 -45.08 2.48
CA GLY A 578 -7.77 -44.24 3.31
C GLY A 578 -7.15 -42.89 3.71
N VAL A 579 -6.02 -42.50 3.13
CA VAL A 579 -5.33 -41.24 3.44
C VAL A 579 -5.49 -40.27 2.27
N ARG A 580 -6.04 -39.09 2.56
CA ARG A 580 -6.13 -37.94 1.64
C ARG A 580 -5.04 -36.93 1.97
N VAL A 581 -4.47 -36.29 0.95
CA VAL A 581 -3.58 -35.15 1.15
C VAL A 581 -4.26 -33.90 0.59
N VAL A 582 -4.29 -32.85 1.39
CA VAL A 582 -4.83 -31.53 1.01
C VAL A 582 -3.72 -30.50 1.04
N SER A 583 -3.49 -29.83 -0.09
CA SER A 583 -2.68 -28.61 -0.14
C SER A 583 -3.56 -27.41 0.16
N LEU A 584 -3.14 -26.57 1.12
CA LEU A 584 -3.79 -25.31 1.50
C LEU A 584 -2.81 -24.15 1.32
N PRO A 585 -2.40 -23.80 0.09
CA PRO A 585 -1.43 -22.75 -0.15
C PRO A 585 -1.91 -21.36 0.25
N CYS A 586 -3.22 -21.09 0.31
CA CYS A 586 -3.77 -19.79 0.71
C CYS A 586 -5.07 -19.96 1.52
N PHE A 587 -4.97 -19.73 2.81
CA PHE A 587 -6.12 -19.86 3.73
C PHE A 587 -7.26 -18.89 3.38
N GLU A 588 -6.91 -17.63 3.07
CA GLU A 588 -7.88 -16.57 2.83
C GLU A 588 -8.70 -16.82 1.56
N ARG A 589 -8.07 -17.36 0.51
CA ARG A 589 -8.80 -17.74 -0.72
C ARG A 589 -9.67 -18.95 -0.49
N PHE A 590 -9.18 -19.97 0.22
CA PHE A 590 -9.96 -21.15 0.56
C PHE A 590 -11.21 -20.81 1.37
N GLU A 591 -11.09 -19.90 2.34
CA GLU A 591 -12.22 -19.44 3.16
C GLU A 591 -13.31 -18.70 2.36
N ARG A 592 -12.93 -18.06 1.24
CA ARG A 592 -13.89 -17.39 0.34
C ARG A 592 -14.60 -18.36 -0.61
N MET A 593 -14.15 -19.62 -0.71
CA MET A 593 -14.82 -20.61 -1.53
C MET A 593 -16.19 -21.00 -0.94
N PRO A 594 -17.17 -21.38 -1.78
CA PRO A 594 -18.46 -21.90 -1.32
C PRO A 594 -18.28 -23.06 -0.34
N TRP A 595 -19.26 -23.20 0.56
CA TRP A 595 -19.21 -24.24 1.60
C TRP A 595 -19.10 -25.65 0.98
N GLU A 596 -19.81 -25.90 -0.10
CA GLU A 596 -19.81 -27.19 -0.84
C GLU A 596 -18.41 -27.55 -1.35
N TYR A 597 -17.66 -26.55 -1.85
CA TYR A 597 -16.28 -26.75 -2.26
C TYR A 597 -15.39 -27.10 -1.07
N ARG A 598 -15.45 -26.31 -0.01
CA ARG A 598 -14.65 -26.53 1.21
C ARG A 598 -14.95 -27.89 1.84
N GLU A 599 -16.23 -28.28 1.89
CA GLU A 599 -16.68 -29.58 2.40
C GLU A 599 -16.19 -30.74 1.51
N SER A 600 -16.12 -30.57 0.19
CA SER A 600 -15.57 -31.61 -0.71
C SER A 600 -14.08 -31.84 -0.49
N ILE A 601 -13.34 -30.81 -0.09
CA ILE A 601 -11.90 -30.87 0.20
C ILE A 601 -11.65 -31.41 1.62
N LEU A 602 -12.34 -30.83 2.60
CA LEU A 602 -12.21 -31.13 4.04
C LEU A 602 -13.55 -31.58 4.64
N PRO A 603 -14.03 -32.80 4.32
CA PRO A 603 -15.32 -33.30 4.80
C PRO A 603 -15.44 -33.20 6.33
N SER A 604 -16.49 -32.55 6.80
CA SER A 604 -16.70 -32.26 8.23
C SER A 604 -16.83 -33.51 9.10
N TRP A 605 -17.23 -34.63 8.51
CA TRP A 605 -17.33 -35.93 9.19
C TRP A 605 -15.95 -36.59 9.43
N CYS A 606 -14.93 -36.32 8.63
CA CYS A 606 -13.58 -36.86 8.84
C CYS A 606 -12.83 -35.98 9.86
N LYS A 607 -12.76 -36.45 11.11
CA LYS A 607 -12.15 -35.73 12.24
C LYS A 607 -10.65 -35.99 12.40
N LYS A 608 -10.16 -37.13 11.90
CA LYS A 608 -8.75 -37.49 11.94
C LYS A 608 -8.00 -36.65 10.93
N ARG A 609 -7.34 -35.61 11.40
CA ARG A 609 -6.59 -34.63 10.55
C ARG A 609 -5.26 -34.31 11.18
N VAL A 610 -4.20 -34.30 10.37
CA VAL A 610 -2.87 -33.85 10.78
C VAL A 610 -2.37 -32.80 9.82
N ALA A 611 -1.97 -31.64 10.35
CA ALA A 611 -1.32 -30.60 9.57
C ALA A 611 0.18 -30.58 9.83
N ILE A 612 0.97 -30.19 8.81
CA ILE A 612 2.41 -29.96 8.95
C ILE A 612 2.78 -28.66 8.22
N GLU A 613 3.43 -27.74 8.94
CA GLU A 613 3.99 -26.49 8.40
C GLU A 613 5.23 -26.07 9.22
N ALA A 614 6.29 -25.62 8.56
CA ALA A 614 7.46 -25.05 9.21
C ALA A 614 7.19 -23.63 9.72
N GLY A 615 6.29 -23.51 10.68
CA GLY A 615 5.84 -22.27 11.30
C GLY A 615 5.06 -22.55 12.57
N VAL A 616 4.58 -21.49 13.26
CA VAL A 616 3.76 -21.66 14.47
C VAL A 616 2.42 -22.33 14.16
N THR A 617 1.94 -23.12 15.11
CA THR A 617 0.76 -23.98 14.92
C THR A 617 -0.58 -23.25 15.03
N GLY A 618 -0.60 -22.04 15.58
CA GLY A 618 -1.79 -21.36 16.11
C GLY A 618 -2.99 -21.15 15.18
N LEU A 619 -2.81 -21.16 13.85
CA LEU A 619 -3.91 -20.98 12.88
C LEU A 619 -4.47 -22.30 12.34
N TRP A 620 -3.73 -23.40 12.43
CA TRP A 620 -4.11 -24.71 11.90
C TRP A 620 -5.29 -25.37 12.62
N PRO A 621 -5.56 -25.13 13.93
CA PRO A 621 -6.73 -25.71 14.62
C PRO A 621 -8.05 -25.43 13.91
N LYS A 622 -8.17 -24.33 13.16
CA LYS A 622 -9.33 -24.02 12.33
C LYS A 622 -9.64 -25.13 11.30
N TYR A 623 -8.61 -25.79 10.78
CA TYR A 623 -8.71 -26.79 9.70
C TYR A 623 -8.63 -28.22 10.22
N VAL A 624 -7.83 -28.48 11.24
CA VAL A 624 -7.71 -29.82 11.82
C VAL A 624 -8.79 -30.14 12.87
N GLY A 625 -9.39 -29.12 13.47
CA GLY A 625 -10.37 -29.28 14.54
C GLY A 625 -9.73 -29.64 15.88
N THR A 626 -10.58 -29.88 16.89
CA THR A 626 -10.14 -30.18 18.27
C THR A 626 -9.52 -31.57 18.45
N GLU A 627 -9.86 -32.53 17.59
CA GLU A 627 -9.32 -33.89 17.60
C GLU A 627 -8.04 -34.04 16.75
N GLY A 628 -7.80 -33.08 15.86
CA GLY A 628 -6.65 -33.08 14.96
C GLY A 628 -5.33 -32.75 15.65
N LYS A 629 -4.24 -32.96 14.92
CA LYS A 629 -2.87 -32.67 15.36
C LYS A 629 -2.20 -31.69 14.40
N VAL A 630 -1.25 -30.92 14.93
CA VAL A 630 -0.44 -30.01 14.14
C VAL A 630 1.02 -30.23 14.46
N ILE A 631 1.82 -30.45 13.43
CA ILE A 631 3.27 -30.47 13.50
C ILE A 631 3.76 -29.10 13.01
N GLY A 632 4.41 -28.36 13.89
CA GLY A 632 4.92 -27.00 13.63
C GLY A 632 6.11 -26.67 14.52
N ILE A 633 6.47 -25.41 14.57
CA ILE A 633 7.64 -24.93 15.30
C ILE A 633 7.18 -23.85 16.30
N GLU A 634 7.37 -24.13 17.61
CA GLU A 634 7.01 -23.21 18.70
C GLU A 634 8.24 -22.58 19.36
N ARG A 635 9.32 -22.43 18.64
CA ARG A 635 10.58 -21.81 19.06
C ARG A 635 11.29 -21.21 17.88
N PHE A 636 12.24 -20.31 18.13
CA PHE A 636 13.11 -19.82 17.06
C PHE A 636 13.96 -20.95 16.46
N GLY A 637 14.38 -20.72 15.21
CA GLY A 637 15.15 -21.67 14.42
C GLY A 637 16.58 -21.90 14.94
N LEU A 638 17.42 -22.46 14.09
CA LEU A 638 18.78 -22.90 14.41
C LEU A 638 19.74 -22.52 13.29
N SER A 639 20.96 -22.09 13.61
CA SER A 639 22.04 -21.92 12.63
C SER A 639 22.64 -23.28 12.31
N ALA A 640 22.17 -23.89 11.21
CA ALA A 640 22.62 -25.21 10.73
C ALA A 640 22.23 -25.31 9.23
N PRO A 641 22.75 -26.31 8.47
CA PRO A 641 22.19 -26.63 7.15
C PRO A 641 20.65 -26.78 7.21
N GLY A 642 19.95 -26.29 6.19
CA GLY A 642 18.49 -26.17 6.27
C GLY A 642 17.75 -27.49 6.50
N ASP A 643 18.21 -28.59 5.90
CA ASP A 643 17.70 -29.95 6.10
C ASP A 643 17.89 -30.45 7.52
N GLN A 644 19.05 -30.12 8.13
CA GLN A 644 19.34 -30.47 9.53
C GLN A 644 18.46 -29.64 10.48
N ALA A 645 18.29 -28.34 10.21
CA ALA A 645 17.40 -27.49 10.99
C ALA A 645 15.95 -27.97 10.93
N MET A 646 15.43 -28.31 9.75
CA MET A 646 14.10 -28.90 9.58
C MET A 646 13.93 -30.20 10.38
N LYS A 647 14.92 -31.09 10.30
CA LYS A 647 14.90 -32.38 11.01
C LYS A 647 14.92 -32.20 12.53
N GLU A 648 15.82 -31.35 13.04
CA GLU A 648 15.96 -31.08 14.48
C GLU A 648 14.70 -30.44 15.06
N LEU A 649 13.99 -29.65 14.25
CA LEU A 649 12.72 -29.01 14.62
C LEU A 649 11.49 -29.88 14.35
N GLY A 650 11.67 -31.14 13.94
CA GLY A 650 10.62 -32.13 13.79
C GLY A 650 9.77 -31.99 12.51
N ILE A 651 10.22 -31.20 11.55
CA ILE A 651 9.52 -31.03 10.26
C ILE A 651 10.04 -32.10 9.29
N THR A 652 9.52 -33.32 9.45
CA THR A 652 9.95 -34.49 8.67
C THR A 652 8.78 -35.39 8.29
N THR A 653 8.99 -36.22 7.26
CA THR A 653 8.02 -37.25 6.84
C THR A 653 7.83 -38.29 7.93
N GLU A 654 8.90 -38.72 8.58
CA GLU A 654 8.90 -39.75 9.63
C GLU A 654 8.05 -39.34 10.82
N HIS A 655 8.23 -38.10 11.31
CA HIS A 655 7.43 -37.56 12.41
C HIS A 655 5.94 -37.44 12.03
N LEU A 656 5.66 -36.99 10.79
CA LEU A 656 4.28 -36.94 10.29
C LEU A 656 3.63 -38.34 10.23
N VAL A 657 4.38 -39.36 9.79
CA VAL A 657 3.91 -40.75 9.76
C VAL A 657 3.64 -41.28 11.16
N GLU A 658 4.52 -40.99 12.13
CA GLU A 658 4.35 -41.38 13.53
C GLU A 658 3.06 -40.77 14.11
N VAL A 659 2.88 -39.45 14.01
CA VAL A 659 1.70 -38.76 14.52
C VAL A 659 0.42 -39.25 13.83
N ALA A 660 0.47 -39.46 12.51
CA ALA A 660 -0.67 -39.95 11.74
C ALA A 660 -1.09 -41.36 12.12
N LYS A 661 -0.12 -42.28 12.31
CA LYS A 661 -0.38 -43.65 12.77
C LYS A 661 -1.06 -43.70 14.15
N ALA A 662 -0.67 -42.80 15.05
CA ALA A 662 -1.29 -42.71 16.37
C ALA A 662 -2.77 -42.27 16.32
N MET A 663 -3.22 -41.71 15.18
CA MET A 663 -4.61 -41.29 14.96
C MET A 663 -5.43 -42.30 14.14
N MET A 664 -4.80 -43.17 13.38
CA MET A 664 -5.49 -44.17 12.54
C MET A 664 -6.05 -45.32 13.37
#